data_b1649e446a9f52b0d4897eebf91a2b78
#
_entry.id   b1649e446a9f52b0d4897eebf91a2b78
#
_cell.length_a   1.000
_cell.length_b   1.000
_cell.length_c   1.000
_cell.angle_alpha   90.00
_cell.angle_beta   90.00
_cell.angle_gamma   90.00
#
_symmetry.space_group_name_H-M   'P 1'
#
loop_
_entity.id
_entity.type
_entity.pdbx_description
1 polymer ?
#
loop_
_entity_poly.entity_id
_entity_poly.type
_entity_poly.pdbx_seq_one_letter_code
_entity_poly.pdbx_strand_id
1 'polypeptide(L)'
;MTEWEGCEKPIVETLVERGWEYVPGRELPRGTEDVLIVPHLREFVEREAEKIGIEMKEEHFSQIMLALQGRAGIEGAKEILRILKDGFVPVDIKGRGLSYVKIIDYEDVSHNKLVVSNQVTFLTPTGEEKRLDVVLFVNGIPIAAIECKNPAGTQNWYDAFLQLRGYEKSLPELFRFVQFNVALGAKARVYPTMPWVEENEKIKPARWRAREDELDEMKGVVELLSPNVLLDVLRNFVFIQEFRGEIKKLMPRYMQYRAVNEICRVVGEKNGGVIWHWQGSGKTYTMIFAAYKLYTMQVMEKPTIFFVMDRRELQEQFFEFLRGMDFGGKVLIEKVESVEHLDRILRFDGGRGKRGFFVLLIHKFKERGGIELEEIERMEVVNRSNIFVFVDEAHRTQYGVMAARMKRALRNAKFFAFTGTPLLRSDKNTFREFGTILDRYFIEQSVRDGYTVPMVYTFAKERGVHLKTEELRSAVAELIPAGEEEEVARRLHPTKEFMKGEKRMRKIARSVVEDLLNNRSYKGMLVAVDREACVLYRRYIMEYIREKYPRIYEKYGERFAEIVMTYNPGKDMEVIEEYRKEVERRYGISWDEVNRKLREDFRREEELPHLIIVTDMLLTGYDVPVLEVMYLDKIMTGHGLLQAMARTNRPYKDKGFGVIVDYVGIFKIFRETLERYYSIEETDVQNAAISVEILVDMLTKKMEEMCSKIPQLCERMDALASTERDALYEVLYEIYRDGKERELENGYREISGIWRALGGNPVKAERRNLNFYRALLALYVLHRRLHGKPVPAEVMETVEKIGEKIRTMSAIRDLRRGQEIVIDELFLEDLIARGKNVKSVVDMTAVLNLFVASVKGNAVHEKIFGDIVEYIENAIHRWKERKSTMEELYLEEKRMLEKILEERKRIEAFRLSPAEYAIIKVVQKEMDYGDILEVVMKMIESLRKEGLIFEGWHRKADVVKKAREQVRKAMLHYMVLHKAYDGRKLDMLVEEIMKLLPFLEVRR
;
A
#
# COMPACT_ATOMS: atom_id res chain seq x y z
N MET A 1 -24.98 6.60 21.13
CA MET A 1 -23.63 7.19 21.32
C MET A 1 -23.30 7.97 20.08
N THR A 2 -23.12 9.26 20.18
CA THR A 2 -22.74 10.11 19.05
C THR A 2 -21.29 9.85 18.64
N GLU A 3 -20.86 10.29 17.45
CA GLU A 3 -19.48 10.18 16.99
C GLU A 3 -18.52 10.93 17.93
N TRP A 4 -18.96 12.06 18.45
CA TRP A 4 -18.27 12.80 19.51
C TRP A 4 -18.03 11.95 20.76
N GLU A 5 -19.07 11.38 21.35
CA GLU A 5 -18.96 10.60 22.58
C GLU A 5 -18.20 9.28 22.40
N GLY A 6 -18.32 8.65 21.22
CA GLY A 6 -17.76 7.34 20.95
C GLY A 6 -16.32 7.35 20.45
N CYS A 7 -15.84 8.46 19.88
CA CYS A 7 -14.55 8.51 19.18
C CYS A 7 -13.78 9.81 19.42
N GLU A 8 -14.34 10.99 19.07
CA GLU A 8 -13.59 12.26 19.14
C GLU A 8 -13.21 12.64 20.58
N LYS A 9 -14.18 12.64 21.50
CA LYS A 9 -13.93 13.03 22.89
C LYS A 9 -12.88 12.15 23.58
N PRO A 10 -12.93 10.82 23.51
CA PRO A 10 -11.90 9.96 24.10
C PRO A 10 -10.49 10.23 23.56
N ILE A 11 -10.32 10.44 22.26
CA ILE A 11 -9.01 10.74 21.70
C ILE A 11 -8.50 12.11 22.14
N VAL A 12 -9.35 13.13 22.17
CA VAL A 12 -9.01 14.49 22.63
C VAL A 12 -8.59 14.46 24.10
N GLU A 13 -9.39 13.85 24.98
CA GLU A 13 -9.09 13.75 26.41
C GLU A 13 -7.75 13.05 26.67
N THR A 14 -7.51 11.94 25.97
CA THR A 14 -6.24 11.21 26.13
C THR A 14 -5.05 12.00 25.57
N LEU A 15 -5.22 12.79 24.52
CA LEU A 15 -4.17 13.67 24.00
C LEU A 15 -3.88 14.83 24.98
N VAL A 16 -4.89 15.38 25.65
CA VAL A 16 -4.69 16.39 26.71
C VAL A 16 -3.85 15.81 27.83
N GLU A 17 -4.11 14.56 28.28
CA GLU A 17 -3.29 13.87 29.28
C GLU A 17 -1.82 13.71 28.83
N ARG A 18 -1.56 13.74 27.52
CA ARG A 18 -0.21 13.65 26.94
C ARG A 18 0.46 14.99 26.67
N GLY A 19 -0.17 16.10 27.08
CA GLY A 19 0.43 17.42 27.04
C GLY A 19 -0.06 18.33 25.91
N TRP A 20 -1.16 17.97 25.24
CA TRP A 20 -1.83 18.85 24.29
C TRP A 20 -2.81 19.79 25.02
N GLU A 21 -2.90 21.03 24.59
CA GLU A 21 -3.93 21.99 25.02
C GLU A 21 -5.18 21.82 24.14
N TYR A 22 -6.33 21.59 24.76
CA TYR A 22 -7.57 21.50 24.01
C TYR A 22 -8.19 22.87 23.77
N VAL A 23 -8.43 23.22 22.51
CA VAL A 23 -9.17 24.41 22.09
C VAL A 23 -10.24 24.00 21.08
N PRO A 24 -11.52 24.22 21.32
CA PRO A 24 -12.59 23.94 20.36
C PRO A 24 -12.37 24.66 19.02
N GLY A 25 -12.67 24.01 17.90
CA GLY A 25 -12.38 24.56 16.57
C GLY A 25 -12.99 25.95 16.31
N ARG A 26 -14.17 26.22 16.87
CA ARG A 26 -14.84 27.53 16.81
C ARG A 26 -14.16 28.65 17.64
N GLU A 27 -13.29 28.26 18.57
CA GLU A 27 -12.58 29.18 19.47
C GLU A 27 -11.13 29.41 19.03
N LEU A 28 -10.69 28.76 17.98
CA LEU A 28 -9.37 28.99 17.42
C LEU A 28 -9.27 30.43 16.87
N PRO A 29 -8.18 31.17 17.18
CA PRO A 29 -8.00 32.54 16.73
C PRO A 29 -7.55 32.60 15.25
N ARG A 30 -8.41 32.12 14.34
CA ARG A 30 -8.20 32.12 12.89
C ARG A 30 -9.53 32.21 12.12
N GLY A 31 -9.48 32.67 10.89
CA GLY A 31 -10.59 32.55 9.93
C GLY A 31 -10.71 31.14 9.37
N THR A 32 -11.86 30.81 8.76
CA THR A 32 -12.06 29.49 8.12
C THR A 32 -11.22 29.33 6.83
N GLU A 33 -10.82 30.44 6.21
CA GLU A 33 -9.89 30.50 5.08
C GLU A 33 -8.43 30.29 5.47
N ASP A 34 -8.07 30.54 6.74
CA ASP A 34 -6.70 30.44 7.22
C ASP A 34 -6.35 29.00 7.55
N VAL A 35 -5.26 28.49 7.01
CA VAL A 35 -4.72 27.16 7.34
C VAL A 35 -3.91 27.22 8.65
N LEU A 36 -3.18 28.31 8.87
CA LEU A 36 -2.33 28.53 10.04
C LEU A 36 -3.08 29.29 11.12
N ILE A 37 -2.79 28.99 12.38
CA ILE A 37 -3.17 29.84 13.51
C ILE A 37 -2.08 30.91 13.67
N VAL A 38 -2.18 31.98 12.86
CA VAL A 38 -1.16 33.02 12.74
C VAL A 38 -0.78 33.65 14.09
N PRO A 39 -1.71 33.94 15.02
CA PRO A 39 -1.35 34.46 16.34
C PRO A 39 -0.43 33.54 17.14
N HIS A 40 -0.65 32.22 17.11
CA HIS A 40 0.19 31.25 17.82
C HIS A 40 1.58 31.15 17.19
N LEU A 41 1.66 31.18 15.86
CA LEU A 41 2.94 31.15 15.15
C LEU A 41 3.75 32.42 15.46
N ARG A 42 3.11 33.58 15.43
CA ARG A 42 3.73 34.86 15.72
C ARG A 42 4.30 34.91 17.15
N GLU A 43 3.50 34.54 18.13
CA GLU A 43 3.90 34.49 19.55
C GLU A 43 5.14 33.60 19.74
N PHE A 44 5.15 32.44 19.13
CA PHE A 44 6.28 31.52 19.21
C PHE A 44 7.53 32.10 18.55
N VAL A 45 7.39 32.60 17.33
CA VAL A 45 8.51 33.13 16.52
C VAL A 45 9.13 34.38 17.18
N GLU A 46 8.32 35.28 17.71
CA GLU A 46 8.80 36.48 18.42
C GLU A 46 9.62 36.10 19.65
N ARG A 47 9.12 35.17 20.45
CA ARG A 47 9.83 34.66 21.63
C ARG A 47 11.17 33.98 21.26
N GLU A 48 11.19 33.17 20.21
CA GLU A 48 12.42 32.49 19.77
C GLU A 48 13.43 33.48 19.12
N ALA A 49 12.94 34.50 18.43
CA ALA A 49 13.76 35.55 17.85
C ALA A 49 14.42 36.41 18.95
N GLU A 50 13.68 36.72 20.00
CA GLU A 50 14.19 37.48 21.14
C GLU A 50 15.35 36.74 21.82
N LYS A 51 15.27 35.41 21.98
CA LYS A 51 16.38 34.62 22.58
C LYS A 51 17.70 34.74 21.81
N ILE A 52 17.66 35.01 20.52
CA ILE A 52 18.84 35.22 19.68
C ILE A 52 19.11 36.69 19.40
N GLY A 53 18.45 37.59 20.14
CA GLY A 53 18.70 39.06 20.06
C GLY A 53 18.13 39.67 18.77
N ILE A 54 17.03 39.15 18.24
CA ILE A 54 16.34 39.69 17.07
C ILE A 54 14.99 40.25 17.50
N GLU A 55 14.78 41.54 17.28
CA GLU A 55 13.44 42.16 17.35
C GLU A 55 12.66 41.80 16.09
N MET A 56 11.59 41.01 16.24
CA MET A 56 10.76 40.61 15.12
C MET A 56 9.88 41.77 14.65
N LYS A 57 10.11 42.23 13.42
CA LYS A 57 9.30 43.25 12.75
C LYS A 57 8.33 42.60 11.76
N GLU A 58 7.30 43.34 11.32
CA GLU A 58 6.32 42.86 10.37
C GLU A 58 6.96 42.37 9.05
N GLU A 59 8.00 43.05 8.57
CA GLU A 59 8.76 42.66 7.38
C GLU A 59 9.46 41.29 7.54
N HIS A 60 9.94 40.98 8.76
CA HIS A 60 10.58 39.70 9.06
C HIS A 60 9.52 38.58 9.16
N PHE A 61 8.41 38.86 9.83
CA PHE A 61 7.31 37.88 9.92
C PHE A 61 6.70 37.60 8.55
N SER A 62 6.58 38.59 7.69
CA SER A 62 6.12 38.44 6.30
C SER A 62 7.03 37.51 5.49
N GLN A 63 8.36 37.52 5.72
CA GLN A 63 9.27 36.56 5.08
C GLN A 63 9.00 35.12 5.55
N ILE A 64 8.69 34.91 6.85
CA ILE A 64 8.32 33.59 7.38
C ILE A 64 7.01 33.12 6.74
N MET A 65 6.01 33.98 6.70
CA MET A 65 4.73 33.65 6.06
C MET A 65 4.90 33.31 4.56
N LEU A 66 5.74 34.07 3.86
CA LEU A 66 6.05 33.79 2.44
C LEU A 66 6.75 32.44 2.26
N ALA A 67 7.70 32.09 3.14
CA ALA A 67 8.35 30.79 3.11
C ALA A 67 7.37 29.64 3.36
N LEU A 68 6.38 29.84 4.24
CA LEU A 68 5.35 28.86 4.56
C LEU A 68 4.24 28.79 3.48
N GLN A 69 4.05 29.83 2.65
CA GLN A 69 3.11 29.74 1.54
C GLN A 69 3.50 28.67 0.53
N GLY A 70 4.80 28.49 0.25
CA GLY A 70 5.35 27.43 -0.60
C GLY A 70 4.76 27.43 -2.02
N ARG A 71 5.22 26.50 -2.84
CA ARG A 71 4.68 26.26 -4.18
C ARG A 71 3.48 25.32 -4.11
N ALA A 72 2.69 25.25 -5.19
CA ALA A 72 1.63 24.26 -5.30
C ALA A 72 2.19 22.85 -5.60
N GLY A 73 1.41 21.81 -5.26
CA GLY A 73 1.71 20.42 -5.61
C GLY A 73 2.88 19.79 -4.83
N ILE A 74 3.55 18.83 -5.47
CA ILE A 74 4.60 18.00 -4.83
C ILE A 74 5.81 18.84 -4.41
N GLU A 75 6.23 19.82 -5.20
CA GLU A 75 7.37 20.66 -4.86
C GLU A 75 7.10 21.51 -3.62
N GLY A 76 5.89 22.07 -3.51
CA GLY A 76 5.49 22.75 -2.27
C GLY A 76 5.45 21.83 -1.05
N ALA A 77 4.98 20.59 -1.23
CA ALA A 77 4.99 19.60 -0.15
C ALA A 77 6.43 19.24 0.28
N LYS A 78 7.39 19.16 -0.66
CA LYS A 78 8.83 18.99 -0.35
C LYS A 78 9.39 20.19 0.41
N GLU A 79 9.09 21.41 -0.04
CA GLU A 79 9.56 22.65 0.59
C GLU A 79 9.06 22.76 2.02
N ILE A 80 7.76 22.60 2.24
CA ILE A 80 7.17 22.66 3.58
C ILE A 80 7.70 21.54 4.49
N LEU A 81 7.81 20.30 3.98
CA LEU A 81 8.37 19.22 4.77
C LEU A 81 9.81 19.51 5.21
N ARG A 82 10.66 20.11 4.33
CA ARG A 82 12.02 20.50 4.69
C ARG A 82 12.02 21.56 5.79
N ILE A 83 11.20 22.61 5.64
CA ILE A 83 11.05 23.67 6.65
C ILE A 83 10.61 23.08 8.00
N LEU A 84 9.58 22.23 7.99
CA LEU A 84 9.09 21.57 9.20
C LEU A 84 10.17 20.69 9.84
N LYS A 85 10.92 19.88 9.07
CA LYS A 85 12.01 19.04 9.58
C LYS A 85 13.16 19.83 10.14
N ASP A 86 13.48 20.96 9.54
CA ASP A 86 14.53 21.86 10.01
C ASP A 86 14.12 22.58 11.29
N GLY A 87 12.84 22.89 11.40
CA GLY A 87 12.25 23.60 12.53
C GLY A 87 12.57 25.10 12.54
N PHE A 88 13.12 25.65 11.44
CA PHE A 88 13.41 27.08 11.30
C PHE A 88 13.24 27.59 9.87
N VAL A 89 13.08 28.89 9.75
CA VAL A 89 13.01 29.63 8.49
C VAL A 89 14.13 30.63 8.43
N PRO A 90 14.87 30.75 7.31
CA PRO A 90 15.84 31.83 7.11
C PRO A 90 15.11 33.15 6.88
N VAL A 91 15.53 34.18 7.62
CA VAL A 91 15.01 35.54 7.56
C VAL A 91 16.16 36.50 7.31
N ASP A 92 16.09 37.38 6.32
CA ASP A 92 17.07 38.39 6.08
C ASP A 92 16.82 39.62 6.98
N ILE A 93 17.78 39.90 7.84
CA ILE A 93 17.70 40.98 8.84
C ILE A 93 18.66 42.09 8.48
N LYS A 94 18.15 43.27 8.21
CA LYS A 94 18.95 44.42 7.84
C LYS A 94 20.08 44.69 8.84
N GLY A 95 21.32 44.68 8.38
CA GLY A 95 22.49 44.87 9.19
C GLY A 95 23.04 43.61 9.89
N ARG A 96 22.35 42.50 9.86
CA ARG A 96 22.77 41.19 10.43
C ARG A 96 22.88 40.08 9.38
N GLY A 97 22.22 40.26 8.24
CA GLY A 97 22.13 39.25 7.17
C GLY A 97 21.18 38.11 7.50
N LEU A 98 21.35 36.97 6.84
CA LEU A 98 20.50 35.81 6.94
C LEU A 98 20.58 35.18 8.33
N SER A 99 19.48 35.20 9.06
CA SER A 99 19.29 34.62 10.40
C SER A 99 18.24 33.52 10.37
N TYR A 100 18.45 32.45 11.16
CA TYR A 100 17.57 31.30 11.20
C TYR A 100 16.64 31.39 12.42
N VAL A 101 15.38 31.63 12.18
CA VAL A 101 14.36 31.80 13.22
C VAL A 101 13.58 30.48 13.40
N LYS A 102 13.52 29.98 14.63
CA LYS A 102 12.78 28.73 14.93
C LYS A 102 11.28 28.93 14.72
N ILE A 103 10.66 27.92 14.15
CA ILE A 103 9.20 27.74 14.05
C ILE A 103 8.72 26.49 14.81
N ILE A 104 9.62 25.55 15.08
CA ILE A 104 9.41 24.37 15.94
C ILE A 104 10.66 24.18 16.80
N ASP A 105 10.47 23.97 18.10
CA ASP A 105 11.56 23.57 19.00
C ASP A 105 11.59 22.05 19.14
N TYR A 106 12.64 21.43 18.61
CA TYR A 106 12.88 20.00 18.68
C TYR A 106 13.80 19.60 19.85
N GLU A 107 14.51 20.55 20.41
CA GLU A 107 15.41 20.35 21.55
C GLU A 107 14.63 20.28 22.87
N ASP A 108 13.67 21.18 23.02
CA ASP A 108 12.73 21.14 24.15
C ASP A 108 11.28 21.22 23.63
N VAL A 109 10.64 20.06 23.55
CA VAL A 109 9.29 19.93 23.01
C VAL A 109 8.26 20.74 23.83
N SER A 110 8.51 20.95 25.13
CA SER A 110 7.60 21.70 26.01
C SER A 110 7.54 23.19 25.69
N HIS A 111 8.51 23.71 24.96
CA HIS A 111 8.50 25.11 24.51
C HIS A 111 7.49 25.37 23.39
N ASN A 112 7.03 24.33 22.68
CA ASN A 112 6.06 24.52 21.62
C ASN A 112 4.64 24.71 22.19
N LYS A 113 3.85 25.54 21.51
CA LYS A 113 2.41 25.64 21.75
C LYS A 113 1.71 24.48 21.02
N LEU A 114 1.25 23.50 21.77
CA LEU A 114 0.69 22.25 21.30
C LEU A 114 -0.82 22.28 21.46
N VAL A 115 -1.57 22.41 20.37
CA VAL A 115 -3.03 22.53 20.40
C VAL A 115 -3.68 21.35 19.70
N VAL A 116 -4.58 20.65 20.38
CA VAL A 116 -5.55 19.72 19.80
C VAL A 116 -6.91 20.40 19.69
N SER A 117 -7.49 20.36 18.52
CA SER A 117 -8.77 21.03 18.27
C SER A 117 -9.72 20.11 17.53
N ASN A 118 -10.99 20.12 17.93
CA ASN A 118 -12.03 19.32 17.28
C ASN A 118 -12.94 20.17 16.39
N GLN A 119 -13.59 19.50 15.42
CA GLN A 119 -14.60 20.11 14.54
C GLN A 119 -14.08 21.37 13.84
N VAL A 120 -12.86 21.28 13.29
CA VAL A 120 -12.17 22.42 12.69
C VAL A 120 -12.63 22.61 11.25
N THR A 121 -13.21 23.77 10.96
CA THR A 121 -13.71 24.12 9.61
C THR A 121 -12.64 24.83 8.79
N PHE A 122 -12.52 24.41 7.53
CA PHE A 122 -11.67 25.03 6.50
C PHE A 122 -12.49 25.27 5.23
N LEU A 123 -12.14 26.31 4.48
CA LEU A 123 -12.72 26.58 3.18
C LEU A 123 -11.88 25.94 2.08
N THR A 124 -12.55 25.26 1.16
CA THR A 124 -11.90 24.82 -0.10
C THR A 124 -11.59 26.01 -0.99
N PRO A 125 -10.70 25.87 -1.99
CA PRO A 125 -10.45 26.92 -2.98
C PRO A 125 -11.71 27.35 -3.75
N THR A 126 -12.76 26.52 -3.73
CA THR A 126 -14.08 26.83 -4.32
C THR A 126 -15.06 27.46 -3.34
N GLY A 127 -14.67 27.72 -2.10
CA GLY A 127 -15.48 28.33 -1.05
C GLY A 127 -16.44 27.37 -0.32
N GLU A 128 -16.31 26.05 -0.52
CA GLU A 128 -17.08 25.05 0.21
C GLU A 128 -16.45 24.80 1.59
N GLU A 129 -17.27 24.75 2.64
CA GLU A 129 -16.80 24.39 3.98
C GLU A 129 -16.54 22.89 4.10
N LYS A 130 -15.38 22.55 4.64
CA LYS A 130 -15.02 21.19 5.07
C LYS A 130 -14.66 21.22 6.53
N ARG A 131 -15.20 20.29 7.29
CA ARG A 131 -15.01 20.19 8.73
C ARG A 131 -14.32 18.88 9.07
N LEU A 132 -13.11 19.01 9.62
CA LEU A 132 -12.32 17.90 10.11
C LEU A 132 -12.64 17.61 11.57
N ASP A 133 -12.69 16.32 11.93
CA ASP A 133 -13.07 15.93 13.29
C ASP A 133 -12.05 16.37 14.33
N VAL A 134 -10.75 16.08 14.11
CA VAL A 134 -9.69 16.55 15.02
C VAL A 134 -8.44 16.94 14.21
N VAL A 135 -7.84 18.07 14.58
CA VAL A 135 -6.58 18.59 14.01
C VAL A 135 -5.61 18.93 15.12
N LEU A 136 -4.35 18.55 14.95
CA LEU A 136 -3.26 18.86 15.88
C LEU A 136 -2.37 19.95 15.29
N PHE A 137 -2.16 21.01 16.08
CA PHE A 137 -1.34 22.17 15.70
C PHE A 137 -0.12 22.28 16.60
N VAL A 138 1.02 22.53 16.00
CA VAL A 138 2.27 22.86 16.68
C VAL A 138 2.62 24.30 16.31
N ASN A 139 2.66 25.19 17.29
CA ASN A 139 2.91 26.63 17.09
C ASN A 139 1.98 27.25 16.01
N GLY A 140 0.74 26.78 15.96
CA GLY A 140 -0.25 27.21 14.98
C GLY A 140 -0.14 26.56 13.60
N ILE A 141 0.80 25.66 13.38
CA ILE A 141 0.98 24.89 12.13
C ILE A 141 0.25 23.54 12.26
N PRO A 142 -0.70 23.18 11.38
CA PRO A 142 -1.40 21.90 11.45
C PRO A 142 -0.47 20.76 11.00
N ILE A 143 -0.23 19.78 11.88
CA ILE A 143 0.73 18.68 11.63
C ILE A 143 0.03 17.35 11.42
N ALA A 144 -1.11 17.11 12.09
CA ALA A 144 -1.85 15.86 11.98
C ALA A 144 -3.36 16.10 11.89
N ALA A 145 -4.05 15.27 11.12
CA ALA A 145 -5.50 15.24 10.98
C ALA A 145 -6.04 13.87 11.36
N ILE A 146 -7.13 13.84 12.11
CA ILE A 146 -7.82 12.63 12.54
C ILE A 146 -9.27 12.71 12.08
N GLU A 147 -9.74 11.67 11.44
CA GLU A 147 -11.15 11.48 11.10
C GLU A 147 -11.68 10.31 11.93
N CYS A 148 -12.78 10.52 12.57
CA CYS A 148 -13.42 9.60 13.49
C CYS A 148 -14.65 8.96 12.89
N LYS A 149 -14.91 7.70 13.23
CA LYS A 149 -16.18 7.03 12.97
C LYS A 149 -16.62 6.31 14.24
N ASN A 150 -17.92 6.37 14.52
CA ASN A 150 -18.46 5.73 15.71
C ASN A 150 -18.12 4.22 15.74
N PRO A 151 -17.37 3.72 16.74
CA PRO A 151 -16.98 2.30 16.81
C PRO A 151 -18.15 1.33 16.87
N ALA A 152 -19.30 1.76 17.38
CA ALA A 152 -20.53 0.98 17.45
C ALA A 152 -21.41 1.14 16.19
N GLY A 153 -21.03 2.01 15.26
CA GLY A 153 -21.77 2.30 14.03
C GLY A 153 -21.45 1.32 12.88
N THR A 154 -22.12 1.54 11.78
CA THR A 154 -21.89 0.77 10.53
C THR A 154 -20.63 1.23 9.77
N GLN A 155 -20.19 2.46 10.00
CA GLN A 155 -18.96 3.03 9.43
C GLN A 155 -17.74 2.58 10.23
N ASN A 156 -16.59 2.49 9.56
CA ASN A 156 -15.35 2.03 10.19
C ASN A 156 -14.15 2.90 9.78
N TRP A 157 -12.96 2.54 10.23
CA TRP A 157 -11.71 3.23 9.91
C TRP A 157 -11.47 3.43 8.41
N TYR A 158 -11.98 2.54 7.54
CA TYR A 158 -11.80 2.68 6.09
C TYR A 158 -12.68 3.81 5.52
N ASP A 159 -13.86 4.03 6.08
CA ASP A 159 -14.71 5.18 5.74
C ASP A 159 -14.05 6.49 6.16
N ALA A 160 -13.46 6.52 7.37
CA ALA A 160 -12.63 7.64 7.82
C ALA A 160 -11.45 7.90 6.88
N PHE A 161 -10.77 6.83 6.44
CA PHE A 161 -9.69 6.92 5.47
C PHE A 161 -10.16 7.52 4.14
N LEU A 162 -11.28 7.06 3.59
CA LEU A 162 -11.82 7.60 2.33
C LEU A 162 -12.21 9.07 2.46
N GLN A 163 -12.75 9.48 3.60
CA GLN A 163 -13.11 10.87 3.87
C GLN A 163 -11.87 11.75 3.95
N LEU A 164 -10.83 11.34 4.69
CA LEU A 164 -9.54 12.04 4.72
C LEU A 164 -8.93 12.16 3.32
N ARG A 165 -9.01 11.10 2.51
CA ARG A 165 -8.56 11.14 1.10
C ARG A 165 -9.34 12.17 0.28
N GLY A 166 -10.63 12.32 0.54
CA GLY A 166 -11.46 13.40 -0.03
C GLY A 166 -10.96 14.79 0.38
N TYR A 167 -10.66 14.95 1.67
CA TYR A 167 -10.12 16.22 2.19
C TYR A 167 -8.73 16.55 1.64
N GLU A 168 -7.83 15.57 1.50
CA GLU A 168 -6.51 15.79 0.87
C GLU A 168 -6.63 16.40 -0.54
N LYS A 169 -7.67 16.03 -1.29
CA LYS A 169 -7.92 16.55 -2.64
C LYS A 169 -8.60 17.92 -2.62
N SER A 170 -9.54 18.14 -1.71
CA SER A 170 -10.35 19.36 -1.64
C SER A 170 -9.69 20.50 -0.86
N LEU A 171 -8.73 20.21 0.02
CA LEU A 171 -8.01 21.16 0.87
C LEU A 171 -6.48 21.07 0.67
N PRO A 172 -5.96 21.27 -0.55
CA PRO A 172 -4.54 21.06 -0.85
C PRO A 172 -3.61 21.95 -0.03
N GLU A 173 -4.06 23.13 0.37
CA GLU A 173 -3.27 24.06 1.20
C GLU A 173 -3.10 23.55 2.62
N LEU A 174 -4.15 23.00 3.24
CA LEU A 174 -4.07 22.37 4.56
C LEU A 174 -3.16 21.15 4.52
N PHE A 175 -3.39 20.26 3.56
CA PHE A 175 -2.70 18.98 3.48
C PHE A 175 -1.25 19.08 2.95
N ARG A 176 -0.79 20.27 2.66
CA ARG A 176 0.63 20.59 2.49
C ARG A 176 1.37 20.58 3.83
N PHE A 177 0.73 21.07 4.89
CA PHE A 177 1.27 21.13 6.26
C PHE A 177 1.02 19.84 7.02
N VAL A 178 -0.18 19.27 6.93
CA VAL A 178 -0.53 18.01 7.58
C VAL A 178 0.37 16.90 7.06
N GLN A 179 1.11 16.27 7.97
CA GLN A 179 2.09 15.24 7.63
C GLN A 179 1.55 13.83 7.88
N PHE A 180 0.64 13.71 8.84
CA PHE A 180 0.08 12.45 9.31
C PHE A 180 -1.44 12.49 9.27
N ASN A 181 -2.03 11.43 8.77
CA ASN A 181 -3.47 11.20 8.78
C ASN A 181 -3.79 9.99 9.65
N VAL A 182 -4.83 10.11 10.46
CA VAL A 182 -5.34 9.03 11.31
C VAL A 182 -6.79 8.76 10.97
N ALA A 183 -7.05 7.56 10.49
CA ALA A 183 -8.40 7.06 10.26
C ALA A 183 -8.83 6.18 11.45
N LEU A 184 -9.80 6.64 12.22
CA LEU A 184 -10.19 6.06 13.48
C LEU A 184 -11.63 5.54 13.46
N GLY A 185 -11.83 4.40 14.09
CA GLY A 185 -13.11 3.73 14.29
C GLY A 185 -12.95 2.65 15.35
N ALA A 186 -13.55 1.48 15.17
CA ALA A 186 -13.25 0.30 16.00
C ALA A 186 -11.79 -0.18 15.86
N LYS A 187 -11.12 0.24 14.77
CA LYS A 187 -9.68 0.07 14.54
C LYS A 187 -9.10 1.41 14.15
N ALA A 188 -7.80 1.59 14.35
CA ALA A 188 -7.07 2.80 14.00
C ALA A 188 -5.99 2.52 12.96
N ARG A 189 -5.86 3.42 11.98
CA ARG A 189 -4.84 3.33 10.93
C ARG A 189 -4.22 4.70 10.70
N VAL A 190 -2.91 4.70 10.52
CA VAL A 190 -2.14 5.92 10.23
C VAL A 190 -1.47 5.81 8.88
N TYR A 191 -1.37 6.93 8.18
CA TYR A 191 -0.67 7.00 6.91
C TYR A 191 -0.14 8.42 6.66
N PRO A 192 0.94 8.58 5.88
CA PRO A 192 1.46 9.89 5.52
C PRO A 192 0.56 10.55 4.48
N THR A 193 0.39 11.85 4.58
CA THR A 193 -0.39 12.67 3.64
C THR A 193 0.24 12.65 2.24
N MET A 194 -0.51 12.23 1.24
CA MET A 194 -0.07 12.12 -0.16
C MET A 194 -1.16 12.56 -1.15
N PRO A 195 -1.50 13.85 -1.23
CA PRO A 195 -2.61 14.32 -2.08
C PRO A 195 -2.37 14.07 -3.58
N TRP A 196 -1.12 13.89 -4.02
CA TRP A 196 -0.75 13.60 -5.41
C TRP A 196 -0.95 12.14 -5.83
N VAL A 197 -1.25 11.23 -4.89
CA VAL A 197 -1.57 9.83 -5.19
C VAL A 197 -3.07 9.69 -5.37
N GLU A 198 -3.51 9.40 -6.58
CA GLU A 198 -4.96 9.32 -6.88
C GLU A 198 -5.58 7.99 -6.42
N GLU A 199 -4.87 6.89 -6.63
CA GLU A 199 -5.34 5.53 -6.35
C GLU A 199 -5.18 5.21 -4.86
N ASN A 200 -6.30 5.01 -4.17
CA ASN A 200 -6.31 4.73 -2.74
C ASN A 200 -5.60 3.41 -2.39
N GLU A 201 -5.58 2.44 -3.30
CA GLU A 201 -4.92 1.14 -3.14
C GLU A 201 -3.39 1.24 -3.04
N LYS A 202 -2.81 2.31 -3.56
CA LYS A 202 -1.36 2.59 -3.45
C LYS A 202 -0.96 3.10 -2.06
N ILE A 203 -1.92 3.60 -1.29
CA ILE A 203 -1.71 4.03 0.08
C ILE A 203 -2.02 2.86 1.01
N LYS A 204 -1.09 2.55 1.89
CA LYS A 204 -1.23 1.43 2.84
C LYS A 204 -1.28 1.97 4.26
N PRO A 205 -2.48 2.28 4.78
CA PRO A 205 -2.63 2.70 6.17
C PRO A 205 -2.13 1.61 7.11
N ALA A 206 -1.31 1.99 8.07
CA ALA A 206 -0.62 1.09 8.97
C ALA A 206 -1.16 1.19 10.40
N ARG A 207 -1.02 0.12 11.17
CA ARG A 207 -1.25 0.13 12.60
C ARG A 207 -0.02 0.71 13.30
N TRP A 208 -0.24 1.53 14.33
CA TRP A 208 0.80 1.91 15.29
C TRP A 208 0.57 1.21 16.62
N ARG A 209 1.65 0.84 17.33
CA ARG A 209 1.58 0.21 18.64
C ARG A 209 2.44 0.98 19.64
N ALA A 210 1.93 1.16 20.85
CA ALA A 210 2.71 1.69 21.96
C ALA A 210 3.72 0.67 22.47
N ARG A 211 3.30 -0.60 22.58
CA ARG A 211 4.13 -1.74 22.97
C ARG A 211 3.84 -2.94 22.06
N GLU A 212 4.72 -3.93 22.10
CA GLU A 212 4.63 -5.10 21.24
C GLU A 212 3.37 -5.95 21.49
N ASP A 213 2.97 -6.07 22.73
CA ASP A 213 1.81 -6.82 23.23
C ASP A 213 0.52 -5.98 23.27
N GLU A 214 0.59 -4.67 22.97
CA GLU A 214 -0.57 -3.77 23.02
C GLU A 214 -1.57 -4.11 21.91
N LEU A 215 -2.78 -4.47 22.30
CA LEU A 215 -3.89 -4.78 21.41
C LEU A 215 -4.79 -3.58 21.14
N ASP A 216 -4.82 -2.60 22.04
CA ASP A 216 -5.60 -1.38 21.92
C ASP A 216 -4.97 -0.45 20.86
N GLU A 217 -5.64 -0.32 19.73
CA GLU A 217 -5.16 0.50 18.62
C GLU A 217 -5.25 2.00 18.92
N MET A 218 -6.16 2.42 19.78
CA MET A 218 -6.28 3.80 20.23
C MET A 218 -5.03 4.23 21.02
N LYS A 219 -4.58 3.41 21.97
CA LYS A 219 -3.34 3.69 22.71
C LYS A 219 -2.14 3.81 21.79
N GLY A 220 -2.08 2.98 20.74
CA GLY A 220 -1.03 3.10 19.76
C GLY A 220 -1.03 4.46 19.05
N VAL A 221 -2.19 4.92 18.60
CA VAL A 221 -2.33 6.24 17.96
C VAL A 221 -1.96 7.36 18.92
N VAL A 222 -2.43 7.32 20.17
CA VAL A 222 -2.09 8.31 21.19
C VAL A 222 -0.60 8.37 21.45
N GLU A 223 0.09 7.22 21.44
CA GLU A 223 1.55 7.19 21.57
C GLU A 223 2.24 7.87 20.39
N LEU A 224 1.83 7.58 19.15
CA LEU A 224 2.35 8.26 17.97
C LEU A 224 2.14 9.78 18.04
N LEU A 225 0.95 10.19 18.46
CA LEU A 225 0.55 11.60 18.52
C LEU A 225 1.00 12.32 19.80
N SER A 226 1.66 11.62 20.74
CA SER A 226 2.29 12.28 21.89
C SER A 226 3.38 13.23 21.37
N PRO A 227 3.53 14.44 21.95
CA PRO A 227 4.39 15.49 21.38
C PRO A 227 5.81 15.06 21.05
N ASN A 228 6.45 14.34 21.97
CA ASN A 228 7.82 13.88 21.80
C ASN A 228 7.96 12.88 20.64
N VAL A 229 7.02 11.94 20.51
CA VAL A 229 7.04 10.92 19.43
C VAL A 229 6.68 11.56 18.11
N LEU A 230 5.62 12.38 18.07
CA LEU A 230 5.15 13.06 16.85
C LEU A 230 6.26 13.92 16.23
N LEU A 231 6.90 14.75 17.04
CA LEU A 231 7.97 15.63 16.59
C LEU A 231 9.24 14.87 16.22
N ASP A 232 9.60 13.82 16.96
CA ASP A 232 10.73 12.96 16.59
C ASP A 232 10.46 12.24 15.24
N VAL A 233 9.25 11.73 15.03
CA VAL A 233 8.85 11.11 13.77
C VAL A 233 8.87 12.12 12.63
N LEU A 234 8.33 13.32 12.84
CA LEU A 234 8.35 14.40 11.84
C LEU A 234 9.78 14.76 11.42
N ARG A 235 10.65 15.00 12.39
CA ARG A 235 12.04 15.45 12.16
C ARG A 235 12.87 14.39 11.45
N ASN A 236 12.82 13.15 11.93
CA ASN A 236 13.79 12.13 11.61
C ASN A 236 13.31 11.01 10.69
N PHE A 237 12.00 10.83 10.49
CA PHE A 237 11.45 9.65 9.81
C PHE A 237 10.53 9.94 8.64
N VAL A 238 10.03 11.16 8.48
CA VAL A 238 9.19 11.53 7.33
C VAL A 238 10.07 11.97 6.18
N PHE A 239 9.87 11.37 5.01
CA PHE A 239 10.63 11.70 3.78
C PHE A 239 9.72 11.62 2.56
N ILE A 240 10.02 12.42 1.55
CA ILE A 240 9.52 12.19 0.20
C ILE A 240 10.61 11.44 -0.56
N GLN A 241 10.23 10.35 -1.19
CA GLN A 241 11.11 9.51 -1.99
C GLN A 241 10.62 9.46 -3.43
N GLU A 242 11.55 9.65 -4.35
CA GLU A 242 11.33 9.40 -5.77
C GLU A 242 12.13 8.15 -6.17
N PHE A 243 11.42 7.11 -6.58
CA PHE A 243 12.05 5.86 -6.97
C PHE A 243 11.32 5.23 -8.15
N ARG A 244 12.04 5.00 -9.26
CA ARG A 244 11.50 4.42 -10.51
C ARG A 244 10.26 5.13 -11.05
N GLY A 245 10.26 6.47 -10.97
CA GLY A 245 9.16 7.30 -11.47
C GLY A 245 7.94 7.39 -10.52
N GLU A 246 7.96 6.70 -9.39
CA GLU A 246 6.95 6.85 -8.34
C GLU A 246 7.44 7.80 -7.25
N ILE A 247 6.58 8.73 -6.84
CA ILE A 247 6.84 9.64 -5.73
C ILE A 247 5.96 9.26 -4.56
N LYS A 248 6.60 8.90 -3.45
CA LYS A 248 5.93 8.47 -2.22
C LYS A 248 6.41 9.30 -1.03
N LYS A 249 5.51 9.58 -0.10
CA LYS A 249 5.87 10.06 1.22
C LYS A 249 5.96 8.88 2.17
N LEU A 250 7.02 8.82 2.91
CA LEU A 250 7.34 7.74 3.83
C LEU A 250 7.12 8.21 5.25
N MET A 251 6.64 7.32 6.08
CA MET A 251 6.68 7.41 7.54
C MET A 251 7.14 6.05 8.11
N PRO A 252 7.70 5.99 9.31
CA PRO A 252 8.15 4.74 9.88
C PRO A 252 6.96 3.87 10.29
N ARG A 253 7.18 2.57 10.31
CA ARG A 253 6.34 1.65 11.08
C ARG A 253 6.80 1.67 12.53
N TYR A 254 5.93 1.31 13.48
CA TYR A 254 6.25 1.38 14.90
C TYR A 254 7.52 0.59 15.28
N MET A 255 7.73 -0.61 14.69
CA MET A 255 8.93 -1.40 14.94
C MET A 255 10.19 -0.78 14.34
N GLN A 256 10.09 -0.06 13.22
CA GLN A 256 11.23 0.69 12.66
C GLN A 256 11.59 1.86 13.56
N TYR A 257 10.59 2.60 14.03
CA TYR A 257 10.77 3.68 15.01
C TYR A 257 11.47 3.17 16.28
N ARG A 258 10.97 2.07 16.86
CA ARG A 258 11.53 1.43 18.05
C ARG A 258 12.98 1.01 17.83
N ALA A 259 13.25 0.27 16.75
CA ALA A 259 14.61 -0.22 16.43
C ALA A 259 15.62 0.93 16.22
N VAL A 260 15.22 2.01 15.53
CA VAL A 260 16.08 3.17 15.32
C VAL A 260 16.39 3.89 16.63
N ASN A 261 15.39 4.08 17.49
CA ASN A 261 15.59 4.71 18.78
C ASN A 261 16.47 3.86 19.70
N GLU A 262 16.34 2.54 19.65
CA GLU A 262 17.21 1.63 20.39
C GLU A 262 18.66 1.70 19.88
N ILE A 263 18.90 1.76 18.56
CA ILE A 263 20.22 2.02 18.01
C ILE A 263 20.79 3.33 18.56
N CYS A 264 20.02 4.43 18.48
CA CYS A 264 20.46 5.75 18.97
C CYS A 264 20.74 5.76 20.48
N ARG A 265 19.97 5.01 21.27
CA ARG A 265 20.17 4.90 22.72
C ARG A 265 21.50 4.21 23.06
N VAL A 266 21.83 3.15 22.35
CA VAL A 266 23.01 2.33 22.69
C VAL A 266 24.32 2.82 22.09
N VAL A 267 24.33 3.74 21.14
CA VAL A 267 25.56 4.21 20.47
C VAL A 267 26.57 4.84 21.42
N GLY A 268 26.16 5.33 22.60
CA GLY A 268 27.06 5.83 23.64
C GLY A 268 27.70 4.72 24.48
N GLU A 269 27.05 3.56 24.58
CA GLU A 269 27.37 2.50 25.54
C GLU A 269 27.96 1.24 24.90
N LYS A 270 27.55 0.94 23.65
CA LYS A 270 27.87 -0.33 22.98
C LYS A 270 28.56 -0.11 21.64
N ASN A 271 29.37 -1.07 21.21
CA ASN A 271 30.06 -1.04 19.92
C ASN A 271 29.22 -1.60 18.77
N GLY A 272 27.93 -1.90 18.99
CA GLY A 272 27.02 -2.39 17.97
C GLY A 272 25.85 -3.20 18.53
N GLY A 273 25.16 -3.91 17.63
CA GLY A 273 24.05 -4.76 17.98
C GLY A 273 23.34 -5.38 16.76
N VAL A 274 22.35 -6.20 17.02
CA VAL A 274 21.59 -6.90 16.00
C VAL A 274 20.13 -6.44 15.99
N ILE A 275 19.65 -6.01 14.82
CA ILE A 275 18.24 -5.78 14.53
C ILE A 275 17.71 -7.02 13.81
N TRP A 276 16.93 -7.80 14.54
CA TRP A 276 16.35 -9.04 14.06
C TRP A 276 14.92 -8.82 13.64
N HIS A 277 14.72 -8.35 12.44
CA HIS A 277 13.41 -8.10 11.85
C HIS A 277 13.13 -9.07 10.72
N TRP A 278 11.92 -9.65 10.73
CA TRP A 278 11.47 -10.56 9.69
C TRP A 278 11.62 -9.97 8.28
N GLN A 279 11.80 -10.84 7.30
CA GLN A 279 11.93 -10.42 5.93
C GLN A 279 10.61 -9.78 5.43
N GLY A 280 10.70 -8.57 4.86
CA GLY A 280 9.51 -7.81 4.48
C GLY A 280 9.07 -6.75 5.47
N SER A 281 9.64 -6.72 6.66
CA SER A 281 9.39 -5.67 7.66
C SER A 281 9.87 -4.28 7.24
N GLY A 282 10.72 -4.18 6.20
CA GLY A 282 11.28 -2.90 5.73
C GLY A 282 12.63 -2.55 6.37
N LYS A 283 13.50 -3.52 6.62
CA LYS A 283 14.87 -3.32 7.17
C LYS A 283 15.67 -2.23 6.45
N THR A 284 15.54 -2.14 5.12
CA THR A 284 16.17 -1.09 4.32
C THR A 284 15.81 0.31 4.81
N TYR A 285 14.52 0.56 5.06
CA TYR A 285 14.08 1.83 5.64
C TYR A 285 14.60 2.02 7.06
N THR A 286 14.62 0.95 7.88
CA THR A 286 15.17 1.02 9.24
C THR A 286 16.64 1.47 9.21
N MET A 287 17.47 0.93 8.31
CA MET A 287 18.85 1.36 8.11
C MET A 287 18.95 2.84 7.73
N ILE A 288 18.12 3.29 6.79
CA ILE A 288 18.13 4.68 6.31
C ILE A 288 17.69 5.65 7.41
N PHE A 289 16.63 5.32 8.12
CA PHE A 289 16.12 6.14 9.23
C PHE A 289 17.15 6.23 10.36
N ALA A 290 17.80 5.11 10.72
CA ALA A 290 18.87 5.08 11.72
C ALA A 290 20.06 5.95 11.28
N ALA A 291 20.49 5.79 10.03
CA ALA A 291 21.57 6.60 9.46
C ALA A 291 21.25 8.09 9.50
N TYR A 292 20.05 8.48 9.06
CA TYR A 292 19.67 9.90 9.05
C TYR A 292 19.54 10.47 10.45
N LYS A 293 18.91 9.74 11.39
CA LYS A 293 18.78 10.20 12.78
C LYS A 293 20.16 10.36 13.42
N LEU A 294 21.06 9.39 13.29
CA LEU A 294 22.44 9.52 13.76
C LEU A 294 23.18 10.69 13.10
N TYR A 295 22.95 10.92 11.80
CA TYR A 295 23.61 12.02 11.07
C TYR A 295 23.13 13.41 11.52
N THR A 296 21.89 13.52 11.97
CA THR A 296 21.30 14.77 12.45
C THR A 296 21.53 15.04 13.94
N MET A 297 21.92 14.02 14.73
CA MET A 297 22.25 14.18 16.14
C MET A 297 23.52 15.05 16.29
N GLN A 298 23.40 16.18 16.98
CA GLN A 298 24.52 17.11 17.18
C GLN A 298 25.75 16.44 17.84
N VAL A 299 25.49 15.57 18.82
CA VAL A 299 26.54 14.83 19.54
C VAL A 299 27.35 13.91 18.63
N MET A 300 26.82 13.53 17.46
CA MET A 300 27.53 12.70 16.47
C MET A 300 28.38 13.47 15.47
N GLU A 301 28.32 14.82 15.46
CA GLU A 301 29.14 15.69 14.61
C GLU A 301 29.18 15.27 13.13
N LYS A 302 28.02 14.93 12.54
CA LYS A 302 27.91 14.44 11.16
C LYS A 302 28.79 13.20 10.92
N PRO A 303 28.35 12.02 11.27
CA PRO A 303 29.12 10.78 11.20
C PRO A 303 29.44 10.32 9.77
N THR A 304 30.35 9.36 9.66
CA THR A 304 30.57 8.53 8.48
C THR A 304 29.78 7.26 8.63
N ILE A 305 28.90 6.97 7.67
CA ILE A 305 28.02 5.78 7.72
C ILE A 305 28.26 4.91 6.50
N PHE A 306 28.68 3.68 6.74
CA PHE A 306 28.88 2.68 5.72
C PHE A 306 27.70 1.71 5.68
N PHE A 307 27.08 1.56 4.50
CA PHE A 307 26.10 0.49 4.22
C PHE A 307 26.79 -0.62 3.47
N VAL A 308 26.90 -1.78 4.10
CA VAL A 308 27.65 -2.92 3.57
C VAL A 308 26.68 -3.94 2.99
N MET A 309 26.80 -4.17 1.67
CA MET A 309 25.98 -5.10 0.90
C MET A 309 26.77 -6.34 0.48
N ASP A 310 26.10 -7.47 0.31
CA ASP A 310 26.73 -8.74 -0.10
C ASP A 310 26.90 -8.84 -1.64
N ARG A 311 25.96 -8.30 -2.41
CA ARG A 311 25.89 -8.46 -3.88
C ARG A 311 25.80 -7.12 -4.60
N ARG A 312 26.34 -7.08 -5.82
CA ARG A 312 26.35 -5.88 -6.67
C ARG A 312 24.94 -5.37 -6.97
N GLU A 313 24.02 -6.27 -7.30
CA GLU A 313 22.63 -5.88 -7.60
C GLU A 313 21.94 -5.25 -6.39
N LEU A 314 22.19 -5.76 -5.19
CA LEU A 314 21.66 -5.17 -3.95
C LEU A 314 22.30 -3.83 -3.65
N GLN A 315 23.62 -3.66 -3.89
CA GLN A 315 24.32 -2.40 -3.76
C GLN A 315 23.72 -1.34 -4.69
N GLU A 316 23.52 -1.67 -5.96
CA GLU A 316 22.96 -0.76 -6.96
C GLU A 316 21.53 -0.35 -6.59
N GLN A 317 20.69 -1.33 -6.28
CA GLN A 317 19.32 -1.08 -5.87
C GLN A 317 19.25 -0.22 -4.58
N PHE A 318 20.06 -0.52 -3.58
CA PHE A 318 20.10 0.25 -2.34
C PHE A 318 20.59 1.67 -2.58
N PHE A 319 21.60 1.84 -3.41
CA PHE A 319 22.15 3.15 -3.75
C PHE A 319 21.15 4.03 -4.50
N GLU A 320 20.44 3.47 -5.51
CA GLU A 320 19.36 4.17 -6.21
C GLU A 320 18.23 4.56 -5.25
N PHE A 321 17.86 3.61 -4.37
CA PHE A 321 16.83 3.80 -3.37
C PHE A 321 17.18 4.91 -2.38
N LEU A 322 18.44 4.95 -1.92
CA LEU A 322 18.95 5.97 -1.01
C LEU A 322 19.05 7.35 -1.69
N ARG A 323 19.47 7.41 -2.97
CA ARG A 323 19.52 8.66 -3.74
C ARG A 323 18.14 9.26 -4.02
N GLY A 324 17.13 8.41 -4.12
CA GLY A 324 15.74 8.85 -4.28
C GLY A 324 15.13 9.53 -3.06
N MET A 325 15.79 9.44 -1.90
CA MET A 325 15.33 10.07 -0.66
C MET A 325 15.64 11.57 -0.65
N ASP A 326 14.68 12.40 -0.33
CA ASP A 326 14.88 13.83 -0.16
C ASP A 326 15.48 14.15 1.21
N PHE A 327 16.79 14.24 1.28
CA PHE A 327 17.53 14.70 2.47
C PHE A 327 17.78 16.22 2.48
N GLY A 328 17.15 16.97 1.58
CA GLY A 328 17.35 18.42 1.49
C GLY A 328 18.79 18.85 1.12
N GLY A 329 19.54 18.00 0.43
CA GLY A 329 20.95 18.27 0.07
C GLY A 329 21.94 18.22 1.24
N LYS A 330 21.49 17.81 2.44
CA LYS A 330 22.32 17.84 3.67
C LYS A 330 23.32 16.70 3.81
N VAL A 331 23.09 15.60 3.10
CA VAL A 331 23.85 14.36 3.23
C VAL A 331 24.62 14.07 1.95
N LEU A 332 25.93 13.88 2.05
CA LEU A 332 26.75 13.35 0.96
C LEU A 332 26.45 11.86 0.81
N ILE A 333 26.14 11.41 -0.40
CA ILE A 333 25.83 10.01 -0.71
C ILE A 333 26.75 9.55 -1.84
N GLU A 334 27.58 8.54 -1.57
CA GLU A 334 28.51 7.99 -2.56
C GLU A 334 28.42 6.44 -2.63
N LYS A 335 28.49 5.90 -3.85
CA LYS A 335 28.70 4.46 -4.07
C LYS A 335 30.19 4.18 -4.15
N VAL A 336 30.69 3.31 -3.30
CA VAL A 336 32.09 2.90 -3.30
C VAL A 336 32.33 1.87 -4.40
N GLU A 337 33.05 2.27 -5.45
CA GLU A 337 33.23 1.45 -6.66
C GLU A 337 34.49 0.57 -6.61
N SER A 338 35.53 1.03 -5.95
CA SER A 338 36.81 0.31 -5.83
C SER A 338 37.41 0.42 -4.44
N VAL A 339 38.49 -0.35 -4.21
CA VAL A 339 39.30 -0.29 -2.97
C VAL A 339 40.00 1.07 -2.85
N GLU A 340 40.51 1.59 -3.96
CA GLU A 340 41.17 2.91 -4.02
C GLU A 340 40.16 4.05 -3.73
N HIS A 341 38.89 3.84 -4.10
CA HIS A 341 37.83 4.79 -3.76
C HIS A 341 37.57 4.80 -2.25
N LEU A 342 37.51 3.62 -1.62
CA LEU A 342 37.39 3.51 -0.17
C LEU A 342 38.58 4.16 0.54
N ASP A 343 39.81 3.93 0.05
CA ASP A 343 41.02 4.56 0.58
C ASP A 343 40.94 6.09 0.52
N ARG A 344 40.49 6.65 -0.61
CA ARG A 344 40.31 8.11 -0.72
C ARG A 344 39.29 8.67 0.26
N ILE A 345 38.22 7.91 0.55
CA ILE A 345 37.22 8.30 1.55
C ILE A 345 37.84 8.32 2.95
N LEU A 346 38.64 7.31 3.28
CA LEU A 346 39.30 7.23 4.60
C LEU A 346 40.44 8.25 4.78
N ARG A 347 41.22 8.51 3.74
CA ARG A 347 42.34 9.48 3.75
C ARG A 347 41.88 10.93 3.59
N PHE A 348 40.63 11.19 3.30
CA PHE A 348 40.15 12.56 3.10
C PHE A 348 40.47 13.45 4.31
N ASP A 349 40.82 14.71 4.06
CA ASP A 349 41.11 15.71 5.07
C ASP A 349 42.23 15.27 6.06
N GLY A 350 43.36 14.85 5.50
CA GLY A 350 44.54 14.45 6.27
C GLY A 350 44.34 13.18 7.11
N GLY A 351 43.39 12.29 6.68
CA GLY A 351 43.10 11.05 7.39
C GLY A 351 41.91 11.15 8.37
N ARG A 352 41.20 12.28 8.35
CA ARG A 352 39.96 12.45 9.15
C ARG A 352 38.78 11.69 8.57
N GLY A 353 38.83 11.36 7.27
CA GLY A 353 37.74 10.65 6.56
C GLY A 353 36.56 11.51 6.18
N LYS A 354 35.95 11.21 5.02
CA LYS A 354 34.72 11.88 4.56
C LYS A 354 33.54 11.58 5.49
N ARG A 355 32.67 12.57 5.65
CA ARG A 355 31.42 12.45 6.39
C ARG A 355 30.24 12.27 5.40
N GLY A 356 29.31 11.39 5.69
CA GLY A 356 28.18 11.08 4.80
C GLY A 356 27.82 9.61 4.77
N PHE A 357 27.08 9.22 3.74
CA PHE A 357 26.55 7.88 3.52
C PHE A 357 27.29 7.21 2.36
N PHE A 358 27.87 6.04 2.61
CA PHE A 358 28.71 5.31 1.68
C PHE A 358 28.19 3.89 1.49
N VAL A 359 27.80 3.52 0.27
CA VAL A 359 27.30 2.19 -0.05
C VAL A 359 28.38 1.36 -0.69
N LEU A 360 28.75 0.24 -0.06
CA LEU A 360 29.87 -0.59 -0.51
C LEU A 360 29.56 -2.08 -0.47
N LEU A 361 30.36 -2.83 -1.26
CA LEU A 361 30.32 -4.28 -1.28
C LEU A 361 31.32 -4.83 -0.26
N ILE A 362 30.91 -5.86 0.46
CA ILE A 362 31.75 -6.47 1.49
C ILE A 362 33.10 -7.00 0.98
N HIS A 363 33.16 -7.48 -0.26
CA HIS A 363 34.39 -8.02 -0.84
C HIS A 363 35.47 -6.94 -1.15
N LYS A 364 35.09 -5.65 -1.13
CA LYS A 364 36.07 -4.54 -1.28
C LYS A 364 37.13 -4.50 -0.16
N PHE A 365 36.87 -5.18 0.94
CA PHE A 365 37.86 -5.43 1.98
C PHE A 365 38.71 -6.69 1.74
N LYS A 366 38.52 -7.44 0.67
CA LYS A 366 39.10 -8.77 0.40
C LYS A 366 40.22 -8.73 -0.65
N GLU A 367 40.24 -7.77 -1.54
CA GLU A 367 41.10 -7.79 -2.76
C GLU A 367 42.56 -7.54 -2.39
N ARG A 368 43.48 -8.30 -2.98
CA ARG A 368 44.93 -8.09 -2.91
C ARG A 368 45.27 -6.78 -3.63
N GLY A 369 46.04 -5.89 -2.97
CA GLY A 369 46.35 -4.54 -3.50
C GLY A 369 45.56 -3.43 -2.85
N GLY A 370 44.67 -3.78 -1.90
CA GLY A 370 43.99 -2.81 -1.05
C GLY A 370 44.91 -2.24 0.03
N ILE A 371 44.44 -1.19 0.66
CA ILE A 371 45.02 -0.43 1.73
C ILE A 371 45.78 -1.36 2.71
N GLU A 372 47.06 -1.13 2.90
CA GLU A 372 47.79 -1.85 3.94
C GLU A 372 47.19 -1.49 5.30
N LEU A 373 46.74 -2.53 6.02
CA LEU A 373 46.10 -2.36 7.33
C LEU A 373 46.90 -1.49 8.28
N GLU A 374 48.24 -1.59 8.20
CA GLU A 374 49.19 -0.81 9.01
C GLU A 374 49.13 0.68 8.70
N GLU A 375 48.83 1.08 7.46
CA GLU A 375 48.65 2.48 7.09
C GLU A 375 47.32 3.03 7.59
N ILE A 376 46.22 2.25 7.48
CA ILE A 376 44.89 2.65 8.01
C ILE A 376 44.98 2.83 9.52
N GLU A 377 45.68 1.94 10.23
CA GLU A 377 45.84 1.98 11.68
C GLU A 377 46.51 3.29 12.19
N ARG A 378 47.23 4.01 11.33
CA ARG A 378 47.87 5.31 11.64
C ARG A 378 46.98 6.53 11.33
N MET A 379 45.85 6.35 10.69
CA MET A 379 44.94 7.45 10.32
C MET A 379 44.06 7.88 11.51
N GLU A 380 43.73 9.18 11.57
CA GLU A 380 42.81 9.73 12.59
C GLU A 380 41.39 9.12 12.50
N VAL A 381 40.96 8.78 11.30
CA VAL A 381 39.64 8.17 11.07
C VAL A 381 39.43 6.88 11.88
N VAL A 382 40.49 6.13 12.16
CA VAL A 382 40.44 4.87 12.93
C VAL A 382 40.06 5.13 14.38
N ASN A 383 40.38 6.26 14.92
CA ASN A 383 40.11 6.65 16.30
C ASN A 383 38.74 7.31 16.49
N ARG A 384 38.02 7.62 15.39
CA ARG A 384 36.73 8.24 15.46
C ARG A 384 35.67 7.27 15.97
N SER A 385 34.92 7.66 16.99
CA SER A 385 33.79 6.91 17.56
C SER A 385 32.45 7.14 16.82
N ASN A 386 32.40 8.10 15.88
CA ASN A 386 31.22 8.44 15.08
C ASN A 386 31.28 7.86 13.66
N ILE A 387 31.82 6.65 13.53
CA ILE A 387 31.73 5.82 12.33
C ILE A 387 30.75 4.67 12.60
N PHE A 388 29.78 4.54 11.73
CA PHE A 388 28.76 3.49 11.82
C PHE A 388 28.83 2.58 10.61
N VAL A 389 28.73 1.28 10.83
CA VAL A 389 28.72 0.26 9.79
C VAL A 389 27.44 -0.53 9.89
N PHE A 390 26.56 -0.33 8.93
CA PHE A 390 25.29 -1.02 8.82
C PHE A 390 25.43 -2.17 7.81
N VAL A 391 25.23 -3.40 8.29
CA VAL A 391 25.46 -4.61 7.53
C VAL A 391 24.13 -5.26 7.23
N ASP A 392 23.75 -5.31 5.95
CA ASP A 392 22.56 -6.02 5.51
C ASP A 392 22.81 -7.52 5.37
N GLU A 393 21.84 -8.35 5.79
CA GLU A 393 21.89 -9.81 5.74
C GLU A 393 23.19 -10.40 6.35
N ALA A 394 23.54 -9.93 7.53
CA ALA A 394 24.81 -10.20 8.23
C ALA A 394 25.11 -11.70 8.56
N HIS A 395 24.15 -12.59 8.31
CA HIS A 395 24.25 -14.02 8.56
C HIS A 395 25.06 -14.79 7.49
N ARG A 396 25.44 -14.17 6.39
CA ARG A 396 26.14 -14.86 5.30
C ARG A 396 27.59 -15.22 5.68
N THR A 397 28.03 -16.40 5.24
CA THR A 397 29.30 -17.05 5.63
C THR A 397 30.57 -16.23 5.38
N GLN A 398 30.53 -15.28 4.46
CA GLN A 398 31.70 -14.45 4.13
C GLN A 398 31.95 -13.30 5.11
N TYR A 399 30.99 -13.01 6.03
CA TYR A 399 31.12 -11.88 6.94
C TYR A 399 32.15 -12.10 8.06
N GLY A 400 32.36 -13.33 8.57
CA GLY A 400 33.22 -13.55 9.71
C GLY A 400 34.67 -13.07 9.52
N VAL A 401 35.32 -13.46 8.44
CA VAL A 401 36.71 -13.04 8.15
C VAL A 401 36.79 -11.57 7.75
N MET A 402 35.79 -11.06 7.01
CA MET A 402 35.78 -9.67 6.53
C MET A 402 35.32 -8.68 7.58
N ALA A 403 34.36 -9.07 8.44
CA ALA A 403 34.00 -8.28 9.60
C ALA A 403 35.20 -8.11 10.54
N ALA A 404 36.03 -9.14 10.72
CA ALA A 404 37.25 -9.05 11.52
C ALA A 404 38.25 -8.04 10.90
N ARG A 405 38.40 -8.03 9.56
CA ARG A 405 39.28 -7.05 8.88
C ARG A 405 38.71 -5.64 8.98
N MET A 406 37.42 -5.45 8.76
CA MET A 406 36.78 -4.14 8.93
C MET A 406 36.93 -3.62 10.36
N LYS A 407 36.75 -4.47 11.36
CA LYS A 407 36.91 -4.13 12.78
C LYS A 407 38.36 -3.78 13.11
N ARG A 408 39.34 -4.44 12.49
CA ARG A 408 40.76 -4.04 12.64
C ARG A 408 41.05 -2.68 12.00
N ALA A 409 40.50 -2.44 10.81
CA ALA A 409 40.67 -1.18 10.08
C ALA A 409 39.91 -0.01 10.73
N LEU A 410 38.79 -0.27 11.39
CA LEU A 410 37.91 0.75 12.00
C LEU A 410 37.62 0.38 13.46
N ARG A 411 38.61 0.41 14.31
CA ARG A 411 38.60 -0.11 15.70
C ARG A 411 37.47 0.47 16.58
N ASN A 412 37.21 1.77 16.43
CA ASN A 412 36.20 2.49 17.22
C ASN A 412 34.87 2.65 16.52
N ALA A 413 34.73 2.08 15.30
CA ALA A 413 33.44 2.07 14.59
C ALA A 413 32.41 1.16 15.26
N LYS A 414 31.15 1.54 15.14
CA LYS A 414 30.03 0.79 15.71
C LYS A 414 29.32 -0.01 14.60
N PHE A 415 29.16 -1.32 14.86
CA PHE A 415 28.68 -2.26 13.86
C PHE A 415 27.27 -2.73 14.20
N PHE A 416 26.31 -2.46 13.31
CA PHE A 416 24.92 -2.90 13.44
C PHE A 416 24.56 -3.88 12.34
N ALA A 417 24.10 -5.06 12.72
CA ALA A 417 23.62 -6.10 11.82
C ALA A 417 22.11 -6.02 11.64
N PHE A 418 21.66 -6.04 10.38
CA PHE A 418 20.24 -6.11 10.03
C PHE A 418 19.98 -7.45 9.36
N THR A 419 19.15 -8.30 9.94
CA THR A 419 18.90 -9.63 9.42
C THR A 419 17.49 -10.13 9.76
N GLY A 420 16.92 -10.92 8.84
CA GLY A 420 15.68 -11.65 9.12
C GLY A 420 15.93 -12.98 9.81
N THR A 421 17.17 -13.46 9.81
CA THR A 421 17.53 -14.84 10.17
C THR A 421 18.97 -14.90 10.68
N PRO A 422 19.26 -14.50 11.94
CA PRO A 422 20.61 -14.53 12.48
C PRO A 422 21.13 -15.96 12.63
N LEU A 423 22.43 -16.15 12.45
CA LEU A 423 23.10 -17.41 12.74
C LEU A 423 23.40 -17.54 14.24
N LEU A 424 22.99 -18.65 14.83
CA LEU A 424 23.17 -18.95 16.27
C LEU A 424 24.23 -20.02 16.56
N ARG A 425 24.96 -20.48 15.52
CA ARG A 425 25.99 -21.53 15.68
C ARG A 425 27.21 -21.04 16.45
N SER A 426 27.85 -21.95 17.19
CA SER A 426 29.02 -21.66 18.00
C SER A 426 30.22 -21.13 17.19
N ASP A 427 30.38 -21.58 15.95
CA ASP A 427 31.46 -21.22 15.03
C ASP A 427 31.19 -19.97 14.20
N LYS A 428 29.90 -19.64 13.96
CA LYS A 428 29.47 -18.52 13.11
C LYS A 428 28.29 -17.78 13.74
N ASN A 429 28.46 -17.31 14.96
CA ASN A 429 27.39 -16.65 15.70
C ASN A 429 27.33 -15.16 15.40
N THR A 430 26.23 -14.71 14.78
CA THR A 430 25.97 -13.29 14.48
C THR A 430 26.07 -12.41 15.74
N PHE A 431 25.63 -12.92 16.89
CA PHE A 431 25.67 -12.17 18.16
C PHE A 431 27.08 -12.01 18.71
N ARG A 432 27.96 -12.99 18.49
CA ARG A 432 29.36 -12.90 18.88
C ARG A 432 30.08 -11.82 18.09
N GLU A 433 29.68 -11.63 16.81
CA GLU A 433 30.30 -10.65 15.94
C GLU A 433 29.73 -9.23 16.13
N PHE A 434 28.42 -9.09 16.29
CA PHE A 434 27.75 -7.78 16.30
C PHE A 434 27.22 -7.36 17.67
N GLY A 435 27.19 -8.25 18.65
CA GLY A 435 26.67 -7.96 19.98
C GLY A 435 25.25 -8.46 20.20
N THR A 436 24.59 -7.94 21.23
CA THR A 436 23.26 -8.39 21.65
C THR A 436 22.17 -7.97 20.66
N ILE A 437 21.04 -8.65 20.70
CA ILE A 437 19.84 -8.22 20.00
C ILE A 437 19.34 -6.92 20.63
N LEU A 438 19.16 -5.91 19.80
CA LEU A 438 18.62 -4.61 20.20
C LEU A 438 17.11 -4.57 20.00
N ASP A 439 16.62 -5.11 18.90
CA ASP A 439 15.20 -5.14 18.60
C ASP A 439 14.82 -6.41 17.83
N ARG A 440 13.61 -6.94 18.13
CA ARG A 440 13.04 -8.12 17.50
C ARG A 440 11.68 -7.81 16.88
N TYR A 441 11.46 -8.36 15.70
CA TYR A 441 10.17 -8.32 15.04
C TYR A 441 9.98 -9.55 14.16
N PHE A 442 9.12 -10.46 14.60
CA PHE A 442 8.94 -11.78 13.99
C PHE A 442 7.78 -11.84 13.00
N ILE A 443 7.66 -12.98 12.32
CA ILE A 443 6.64 -13.23 11.31
C ILE A 443 5.23 -13.09 11.86
N GLU A 444 4.97 -13.59 13.08
CA GLU A 444 3.65 -13.50 13.73
C GLU A 444 3.18 -12.06 13.88
N GLN A 445 4.08 -11.22 14.38
CA GLN A 445 3.82 -9.80 14.55
C GLN A 445 3.58 -9.15 13.19
N SER A 446 4.39 -9.50 12.19
CA SER A 446 4.26 -8.99 10.82
C SER A 446 2.94 -9.39 10.16
N VAL A 447 2.48 -10.61 10.38
CA VAL A 447 1.17 -11.10 9.91
C VAL A 447 0.03 -10.42 10.65
N ARG A 448 0.12 -10.33 11.98
CA ARG A 448 -0.88 -9.65 12.82
C ARG A 448 -1.03 -8.16 12.46
N ASP A 449 0.06 -7.51 12.06
CA ASP A 449 0.07 -6.12 11.66
C ASP A 449 -0.30 -5.91 10.18
N GLY A 450 -0.45 -7.01 9.41
CA GLY A 450 -0.81 -6.97 7.99
C GLY A 450 0.33 -6.57 7.05
N TYR A 451 1.58 -6.60 7.52
CA TYR A 451 2.76 -6.29 6.69
C TYR A 451 3.22 -7.48 5.85
N THR A 452 2.86 -8.69 6.28
CA THR A 452 3.05 -9.92 5.52
C THR A 452 1.79 -10.77 5.61
N VAL A 453 1.61 -11.69 4.64
CA VAL A 453 0.55 -12.69 4.73
C VAL A 453 1.07 -13.96 5.40
N PRO A 454 0.22 -14.76 6.06
CA PRO A 454 0.60 -16.05 6.60
C PRO A 454 1.17 -16.96 5.51
N MET A 455 2.08 -17.83 5.87
CA MET A 455 2.63 -18.85 4.98
C MET A 455 2.01 -20.21 5.29
N VAL A 456 1.62 -20.90 4.23
CA VAL A 456 1.13 -22.28 4.30
C VAL A 456 2.18 -23.21 3.73
N TYR A 457 2.51 -24.22 4.49
CA TYR A 457 3.42 -25.25 4.05
C TYR A 457 2.65 -26.56 3.81
N THR A 458 2.81 -27.14 2.61
CA THR A 458 2.16 -28.38 2.22
C THR A 458 3.15 -29.35 1.57
N PHE A 459 3.01 -30.62 1.87
CA PHE A 459 3.72 -31.67 1.16
C PHE A 459 3.00 -32.04 -0.13
N ALA A 460 3.76 -32.27 -1.18
CA ALA A 460 3.20 -32.85 -2.38
C ALA A 460 2.65 -34.25 -2.11
N LYS A 461 1.46 -34.55 -2.62
CA LYS A 461 0.75 -35.83 -2.35
C LYS A 461 1.18 -36.97 -3.25
N GLU A 462 1.97 -36.70 -4.26
CA GLU A 462 2.40 -37.68 -5.26
C GLU A 462 3.32 -38.71 -4.64
N ARG A 463 2.90 -39.99 -4.67
CA ARG A 463 3.74 -41.11 -4.19
C ARG A 463 4.99 -41.26 -5.04
N GLY A 464 6.14 -41.40 -4.38
CA GLY A 464 7.45 -41.68 -5.02
C GLY A 464 8.19 -40.44 -5.55
N VAL A 465 7.77 -39.21 -5.18
CA VAL A 465 8.55 -37.99 -5.48
C VAL A 465 9.45 -37.55 -4.34
N HIS A 466 9.10 -37.91 -3.09
CA HIS A 466 9.91 -37.54 -1.91
C HIS A 466 11.15 -38.41 -1.78
N LEU A 467 12.21 -37.81 -1.25
CA LEU A 467 13.39 -38.55 -0.77
C LEU A 467 13.03 -39.37 0.45
N LYS A 468 13.69 -40.52 0.63
CA LYS A 468 13.57 -41.28 1.89
C LYS A 468 14.09 -40.44 3.03
N THR A 469 13.45 -40.55 4.21
CA THR A 469 13.78 -39.73 5.38
C THR A 469 15.24 -39.89 5.83
N GLU A 470 15.82 -41.07 5.68
CA GLU A 470 17.22 -41.33 6.05
C GLU A 470 18.20 -40.69 5.07
N GLU A 471 17.94 -40.80 3.75
CA GLU A 471 18.73 -40.14 2.70
C GLU A 471 18.67 -38.60 2.84
N LEU A 472 17.52 -38.09 3.20
CA LEU A 472 17.31 -36.64 3.38
C LEU A 472 18.00 -36.16 4.68
N ARG A 473 17.94 -36.93 5.78
CA ARG A 473 18.65 -36.61 7.02
C ARG A 473 20.15 -36.61 6.81
N SER A 474 20.68 -37.60 6.07
CA SER A 474 22.09 -37.66 5.73
C SER A 474 22.51 -36.44 4.89
N ALA A 475 21.78 -36.14 3.84
CA ALA A 475 22.05 -34.97 2.98
C ALA A 475 21.98 -33.63 3.72
N VAL A 476 21.02 -33.47 4.66
CA VAL A 476 20.89 -32.25 5.48
C VAL A 476 21.98 -32.21 6.56
N ALA A 477 22.31 -33.33 7.19
CA ALA A 477 23.37 -33.40 8.20
C ALA A 477 24.74 -33.05 7.59
N GLU A 478 24.97 -33.44 6.34
CA GLU A 478 26.20 -33.14 5.59
C GLU A 478 26.30 -31.66 5.18
N LEU A 479 25.17 -30.98 5.03
CA LEU A 479 25.14 -29.53 4.79
C LEU A 479 25.36 -28.69 6.06
N ILE A 480 25.35 -29.31 7.23
CA ILE A 480 25.44 -28.66 8.53
C ILE A 480 26.89 -28.37 8.98
N PRO A 481 27.94 -29.17 8.73
CA PRO A 481 29.30 -28.79 9.07
C PRO A 481 29.91 -27.89 7.98
N ALA A 482 30.48 -26.79 8.41
CA ALA A 482 31.19 -25.87 7.52
C ALA A 482 32.63 -26.38 7.27
N GLY A 483 33.05 -26.29 6.02
CA GLY A 483 34.49 -26.33 5.70
C GLY A 483 34.88 -27.04 4.41
N GLU A 484 34.09 -27.97 3.90
CA GLU A 484 34.51 -28.80 2.76
C GLU A 484 33.40 -28.84 1.68
N GLU A 485 33.22 -27.73 0.96
CA GLU A 485 32.19 -27.60 -0.10
C GLU A 485 32.35 -28.65 -1.20
N GLU A 486 33.58 -29.09 -1.52
CA GLU A 486 33.84 -30.12 -2.55
C GLU A 486 33.45 -31.55 -2.08
N GLU A 487 33.64 -31.87 -0.80
CA GLU A 487 33.28 -33.17 -0.23
C GLU A 487 31.76 -33.33 -0.11
N VAL A 488 31.07 -32.28 0.31
CA VAL A 488 29.60 -32.18 0.37
C VAL A 488 29.00 -32.29 -1.04
N ALA A 489 29.58 -31.62 -2.02
CA ALA A 489 29.13 -31.69 -3.42
C ALA A 489 29.25 -33.11 -4.00
N ARG A 490 30.34 -33.86 -3.65
CA ARG A 490 30.56 -35.24 -4.08
C ARG A 490 29.54 -36.21 -3.46
N ARG A 491 29.20 -36.05 -2.22
CA ARG A 491 28.24 -36.91 -1.49
C ARG A 491 26.78 -36.64 -1.89
N LEU A 492 26.46 -35.45 -2.33
CA LEU A 492 25.11 -35.10 -2.84
C LEU A 492 24.85 -35.57 -4.26
N HIS A 493 25.86 -36.05 -4.99
CA HIS A 493 25.73 -36.45 -6.40
C HIS A 493 24.66 -37.52 -6.65
N PRO A 494 24.57 -38.64 -5.88
CA PRO A 494 23.54 -39.65 -6.08
C PRO A 494 22.12 -39.12 -5.82
N THR A 495 21.97 -38.22 -4.86
CA THR A 495 20.68 -37.58 -4.54
C THR A 495 20.23 -36.63 -5.65
N LYS A 496 21.17 -35.89 -6.25
CA LYS A 496 20.86 -35.02 -7.40
C LYS A 496 20.42 -35.82 -8.63
N GLU A 497 21.05 -36.94 -8.90
CA GLU A 497 20.63 -37.85 -10.00
C GLU A 497 19.24 -38.42 -9.76
N PHE A 498 18.91 -38.83 -8.54
CA PHE A 498 17.55 -39.24 -8.20
C PHE A 498 16.54 -38.11 -8.46
N MET A 499 16.87 -36.88 -8.04
CA MET A 499 15.99 -35.70 -8.22
C MET A 499 15.75 -35.37 -9.69
N LYS A 500 16.73 -35.66 -10.59
CA LYS A 500 16.61 -35.48 -12.04
C LYS A 500 15.98 -36.67 -12.79
N GLY A 501 15.53 -37.71 -12.09
CA GLY A 501 14.86 -38.84 -12.69
C GLY A 501 13.62 -38.43 -13.50
N GLU A 502 13.60 -38.75 -14.80
CA GLU A 502 12.58 -38.28 -15.77
C GLU A 502 11.13 -38.55 -15.25
N LYS A 503 10.85 -39.80 -14.83
CA LYS A 503 9.51 -40.15 -14.33
C LYS A 503 9.09 -39.29 -13.13
N ARG A 504 10.03 -38.94 -12.24
CA ARG A 504 9.79 -38.11 -11.09
C ARG A 504 9.51 -36.66 -11.53
N MET A 505 10.38 -36.11 -12.38
CA MET A 505 10.25 -34.73 -12.86
C MET A 505 8.97 -34.54 -13.65
N ARG A 506 8.55 -35.46 -14.49
CA ARG A 506 7.26 -35.40 -15.21
C ARG A 506 6.07 -35.40 -14.27
N LYS A 507 6.11 -36.18 -13.18
CA LYS A 507 5.05 -36.16 -12.15
C LYS A 507 4.98 -34.81 -11.45
N ILE A 508 6.14 -34.24 -11.10
CA ILE A 508 6.23 -32.92 -10.45
C ILE A 508 5.76 -31.83 -11.43
N ALA A 509 6.22 -31.84 -12.67
CA ALA A 509 5.80 -30.90 -13.71
C ALA A 509 4.27 -30.88 -13.88
N ARG A 510 3.66 -32.07 -13.93
CA ARG A 510 2.19 -32.22 -13.96
C ARG A 510 1.54 -31.60 -12.72
N SER A 511 2.02 -31.97 -11.52
CA SER A 511 1.50 -31.47 -10.25
C SER A 511 1.58 -29.93 -10.15
N VAL A 512 2.71 -29.35 -10.57
CA VAL A 512 2.92 -27.90 -10.60
C VAL A 512 1.91 -27.21 -11.52
N VAL A 513 1.71 -27.74 -12.75
CA VAL A 513 0.75 -27.14 -13.70
C VAL A 513 -0.68 -27.27 -13.18
N GLU A 514 -1.07 -28.43 -12.67
CA GLU A 514 -2.41 -28.67 -12.14
C GLU A 514 -2.69 -27.80 -10.90
N ASP A 515 -1.73 -27.65 -9.98
CA ASP A 515 -1.90 -26.77 -8.82
C ASP A 515 -1.94 -25.30 -9.23
N LEU A 516 -1.02 -24.86 -10.09
CA LEU A 516 -0.96 -23.47 -10.52
C LEU A 516 -2.24 -23.05 -11.27
N LEU A 517 -2.73 -23.86 -12.21
CA LEU A 517 -3.92 -23.53 -13.00
C LEU A 517 -5.24 -23.73 -12.26
N ASN A 518 -5.31 -24.64 -11.28
CA ASN A 518 -6.58 -24.99 -10.63
C ASN A 518 -6.77 -24.37 -9.25
N ASN A 519 -5.70 -24.02 -8.55
CA ASN A 519 -5.75 -23.60 -7.15
C ASN A 519 -5.15 -22.22 -6.88
N ARG A 520 -4.43 -21.61 -7.83
CA ARG A 520 -3.73 -20.34 -7.63
C ARG A 520 -4.33 -19.23 -8.50
N SER A 521 -4.35 -18.03 -7.95
CA SER A 521 -4.81 -16.84 -8.64
C SER A 521 -3.66 -16.03 -9.22
N TYR A 522 -2.48 -16.16 -8.61
CA TYR A 522 -1.31 -15.40 -8.95
C TYR A 522 -0.15 -16.30 -9.42
N LYS A 523 1.03 -15.74 -9.51
CA LYS A 523 2.20 -16.39 -10.14
C LYS A 523 2.86 -17.42 -9.24
N GLY A 524 3.52 -18.41 -9.88
CA GLY A 524 4.28 -19.46 -9.24
C GLY A 524 5.78 -19.39 -9.49
N MET A 525 6.58 -19.96 -8.58
CA MET A 525 8.02 -20.15 -8.74
C MET A 525 8.39 -21.60 -8.47
N LEU A 526 9.08 -22.26 -9.40
CA LEU A 526 9.64 -23.60 -9.20
C LEU A 526 11.14 -23.49 -8.92
N VAL A 527 11.55 -24.04 -7.78
CA VAL A 527 12.96 -24.08 -7.37
C VAL A 527 13.53 -25.47 -7.68
N ALA A 528 14.36 -25.55 -8.69
CA ALA A 528 14.96 -26.80 -9.16
C ALA A 528 16.36 -27.03 -8.57
N VAL A 529 16.78 -28.29 -8.51
CA VAL A 529 18.04 -28.71 -7.89
C VAL A 529 19.27 -28.06 -8.54
N ASP A 530 19.28 -27.93 -9.87
CA ASP A 530 20.35 -27.31 -10.64
C ASP A 530 19.82 -26.68 -11.96
N ARG A 531 20.71 -26.10 -12.75
CA ARG A 531 20.37 -25.40 -13.99
C ARG A 531 19.88 -26.34 -15.12
N GLU A 532 20.42 -27.56 -15.16
CA GLU A 532 19.93 -28.60 -16.10
C GLU A 532 18.48 -28.98 -15.76
N ALA A 533 18.18 -29.20 -14.47
CA ALA A 533 16.83 -29.49 -14.03
C ALA A 533 15.84 -28.36 -14.36
N CYS A 534 16.26 -27.08 -14.35
CA CYS A 534 15.40 -25.98 -14.80
C CYS A 534 14.96 -26.17 -16.25
N VAL A 535 15.88 -26.51 -17.15
CA VAL A 535 15.58 -26.72 -18.58
C VAL A 535 14.67 -27.92 -18.78
N LEU A 536 14.96 -29.03 -18.08
CA LEU A 536 14.13 -30.24 -18.13
C LEU A 536 12.71 -29.98 -17.61
N TYR A 537 12.56 -29.29 -16.48
CA TYR A 537 11.24 -28.93 -15.94
C TYR A 537 10.45 -28.07 -16.92
N ARG A 538 11.07 -27.04 -17.49
CA ARG A 538 10.40 -26.21 -18.49
C ARG A 538 9.89 -27.03 -19.66
N ARG A 539 10.72 -27.94 -20.18
CA ARG A 539 10.35 -28.86 -21.27
C ARG A 539 9.12 -29.69 -20.90
N TYR A 540 9.14 -30.39 -19.76
CA TYR A 540 8.03 -31.25 -19.31
C TYR A 540 6.76 -30.47 -18.99
N ILE A 541 6.87 -29.28 -18.43
CA ILE A 541 5.75 -28.38 -18.17
C ILE A 541 5.10 -27.96 -19.48
N MET A 542 5.89 -27.51 -20.46
CA MET A 542 5.35 -27.06 -21.74
C MET A 542 4.77 -28.21 -22.58
N GLU A 543 5.38 -29.40 -22.54
CA GLU A 543 4.80 -30.62 -23.11
C GLU A 543 3.45 -30.95 -22.54
N TYR A 544 3.33 -30.93 -21.20
CA TYR A 544 2.08 -31.20 -20.50
C TYR A 544 1.00 -30.17 -20.78
N ILE A 545 1.34 -28.88 -20.83
CA ILE A 545 0.39 -27.81 -21.16
C ILE A 545 -0.11 -27.96 -22.60
N ARG A 546 0.75 -28.26 -23.57
CA ARG A 546 0.32 -28.50 -24.96
C ARG A 546 -0.66 -29.66 -25.05
N GLU A 547 -0.41 -30.72 -24.32
CA GLU A 547 -1.24 -31.95 -24.38
C GLU A 547 -2.58 -31.77 -23.66
N LYS A 548 -2.58 -31.21 -22.46
CA LYS A 548 -3.76 -31.21 -21.58
C LYS A 548 -4.50 -29.88 -21.53
N TYR A 549 -3.83 -28.80 -21.82
CA TYR A 549 -4.38 -27.44 -21.76
C TYR A 549 -4.12 -26.63 -23.04
N PRO A 550 -4.56 -27.12 -24.22
CA PRO A 550 -4.25 -26.48 -25.51
C PRO A 550 -4.70 -25.02 -25.59
N ARG A 551 -5.84 -24.66 -24.97
CA ARG A 551 -6.32 -23.26 -24.89
C ARG A 551 -5.38 -22.34 -24.12
N ILE A 552 -4.75 -22.85 -23.06
CA ILE A 552 -3.73 -22.11 -22.28
C ILE A 552 -2.48 -21.92 -23.15
N TYR A 553 -2.09 -22.96 -23.88
CA TYR A 553 -0.95 -22.87 -24.79
C TYR A 553 -1.21 -21.88 -25.93
N GLU A 554 -2.39 -21.88 -26.55
CA GLU A 554 -2.80 -20.90 -27.58
C GLU A 554 -2.74 -19.46 -27.04
N LYS A 555 -3.15 -19.26 -25.79
CA LYS A 555 -3.18 -17.93 -25.17
C LYS A 555 -1.80 -17.39 -24.80
N TYR A 556 -0.94 -18.21 -24.22
CA TYR A 556 0.30 -17.78 -23.60
C TYR A 556 1.57 -18.29 -24.28
N GLY A 557 1.47 -19.33 -25.10
CA GLY A 557 2.57 -19.94 -25.85
C GLY A 557 3.72 -20.41 -24.96
N GLU A 558 4.92 -20.40 -25.52
CA GLU A 558 6.15 -20.76 -24.82
C GLU A 558 6.50 -19.86 -23.64
N ARG A 559 5.88 -18.69 -23.54
CA ARG A 559 6.15 -17.71 -22.48
C ARG A 559 5.44 -18.01 -21.18
N PHE A 560 4.57 -19.03 -21.10
CA PHE A 560 3.88 -19.41 -19.88
C PHE A 560 4.86 -19.73 -18.74
N ALA A 561 5.92 -20.49 -19.05
CA ALA A 561 6.96 -20.84 -18.09
C ALA A 561 8.34 -20.47 -18.64
N GLU A 562 9.11 -19.69 -17.88
CA GLU A 562 10.43 -19.21 -18.27
C GLU A 562 11.47 -19.45 -17.17
N ILE A 563 12.74 -19.50 -17.54
CA ILE A 563 13.85 -19.78 -16.63
C ILE A 563 14.65 -18.49 -16.37
N VAL A 564 15.01 -18.25 -15.11
CA VAL A 564 15.98 -17.22 -14.73
C VAL A 564 17.16 -17.90 -14.05
N MET A 565 18.32 -17.89 -14.70
CA MET A 565 19.55 -18.50 -14.20
C MET A 565 20.79 -17.79 -14.75
N THR A 566 21.95 -17.97 -14.08
CA THR A 566 23.23 -17.53 -14.60
C THR A 566 23.69 -18.44 -15.74
N TYR A 567 24.40 -17.85 -16.71
CA TYR A 567 25.04 -18.59 -17.80
C TYR A 567 26.56 -18.44 -17.70
N ASN A 568 27.28 -19.56 -17.85
CA ASN A 568 28.75 -19.62 -17.82
C ASN A 568 29.29 -20.11 -19.14
N PRO A 569 29.72 -19.20 -20.05
CA PRO A 569 30.22 -19.60 -21.37
C PRO A 569 31.31 -20.68 -21.30
N GLY A 570 31.17 -21.75 -22.11
CA GLY A 570 32.14 -22.85 -22.21
C GLY A 570 32.22 -23.79 -21.00
N LYS A 571 31.35 -23.58 -19.98
CA LYS A 571 31.28 -24.48 -18.80
C LYS A 571 29.91 -25.11 -18.60
N ASP A 572 28.91 -24.59 -19.28
CA ASP A 572 27.55 -25.09 -19.18
C ASP A 572 27.32 -26.31 -20.09
N MET A 573 26.37 -27.17 -19.69
CA MET A 573 25.99 -28.34 -20.47
C MET A 573 25.28 -27.92 -21.76
N GLU A 574 25.35 -28.76 -22.77
CA GLU A 574 24.80 -28.52 -24.12
C GLU A 574 23.30 -28.14 -24.07
N VAL A 575 22.52 -28.80 -23.23
CA VAL A 575 21.09 -28.51 -23.02
C VAL A 575 20.81 -27.08 -22.54
N ILE A 576 21.69 -26.50 -21.75
CA ILE A 576 21.58 -25.10 -21.25
C ILE A 576 21.95 -24.15 -22.41
N GLU A 577 22.97 -24.49 -23.16
CA GLU A 577 23.41 -23.69 -24.31
C GLU A 577 22.35 -23.64 -25.42
N GLU A 578 21.70 -24.78 -25.72
CA GLU A 578 20.59 -24.86 -26.67
C GLU A 578 19.42 -24.00 -26.22
N TYR A 579 19.04 -24.10 -24.92
CA TYR A 579 17.97 -23.29 -24.36
C TYR A 579 18.29 -21.80 -24.45
N ARG A 580 19.52 -21.40 -24.12
CA ARG A 580 19.96 -19.99 -24.22
C ARG A 580 19.76 -19.48 -25.67
N LYS A 581 20.26 -20.20 -26.66
CA LYS A 581 20.14 -19.81 -28.08
C LYS A 581 18.68 -19.72 -28.54
N GLU A 582 17.83 -20.63 -28.06
CA GLU A 582 16.40 -20.60 -28.36
C GLU A 582 15.74 -19.33 -27.79
N VAL A 583 16.03 -19.00 -26.53
CA VAL A 583 15.45 -17.85 -25.85
C VAL A 583 15.95 -16.54 -26.43
N GLU A 584 17.26 -16.39 -26.71
CA GLU A 584 17.82 -15.21 -27.36
C GLU A 584 17.18 -14.96 -28.72
N ARG A 585 16.94 -16.05 -29.51
CA ARG A 585 16.23 -15.95 -30.78
C ARG A 585 14.76 -15.53 -30.62
N ARG A 586 14.07 -16.06 -29.58
CA ARG A 586 12.66 -15.79 -29.31
C ARG A 586 12.44 -14.34 -28.86
N TYR A 587 13.35 -13.80 -28.07
CA TYR A 587 13.25 -12.44 -27.53
C TYR A 587 13.98 -11.39 -28.38
N GLY A 588 14.90 -11.79 -29.23
CA GLY A 588 15.70 -10.89 -30.08
C GLY A 588 16.75 -10.04 -29.31
N ILE A 589 17.07 -10.41 -28.08
CA ILE A 589 18.00 -9.70 -27.19
C ILE A 589 18.93 -10.69 -26.48
N SER A 590 20.02 -10.18 -25.89
CA SER A 590 21.01 -11.01 -25.20
C SER A 590 20.44 -11.70 -23.95
N TRP A 591 21.06 -12.81 -23.53
CA TRP A 591 20.67 -13.58 -22.36
C TRP A 591 20.56 -12.73 -21.09
N ASP A 592 21.49 -11.82 -20.85
CA ASP A 592 21.46 -10.95 -19.66
C ASP A 592 20.30 -9.95 -19.71
N GLU A 593 19.97 -9.46 -20.90
CA GLU A 593 18.81 -8.60 -21.11
C GLU A 593 17.51 -9.36 -20.96
N VAL A 594 17.43 -10.61 -21.46
CA VAL A 594 16.28 -11.50 -21.22
C VAL A 594 16.08 -11.73 -19.73
N ASN A 595 17.12 -12.09 -19.00
CA ASN A 595 17.05 -12.30 -17.55
C ASN A 595 16.55 -11.04 -16.83
N ARG A 596 16.99 -9.85 -17.25
CA ARG A 596 16.52 -8.58 -16.69
C ARG A 596 15.05 -8.36 -16.99
N LYS A 597 14.66 -8.53 -18.25
CA LYS A 597 13.26 -8.38 -18.71
C LYS A 597 12.33 -9.35 -17.98
N LEU A 598 12.67 -10.63 -17.89
CA LEU A 598 11.84 -11.64 -17.21
C LEU A 598 11.66 -11.31 -15.73
N ARG A 599 12.68 -10.79 -15.05
CA ARG A 599 12.57 -10.34 -13.66
C ARG A 599 11.65 -9.13 -13.49
N GLU A 600 11.64 -8.22 -14.43
CA GLU A 600 10.77 -7.05 -14.42
C GLU A 600 9.33 -7.43 -14.76
N ASP A 601 9.13 -8.21 -15.82
CA ASP A 601 7.81 -8.66 -16.26
C ASP A 601 7.14 -9.57 -15.21
N PHE A 602 7.89 -10.43 -14.53
CA PHE A 602 7.34 -11.32 -13.50
C PHE A 602 6.79 -10.59 -12.28
N ARG A 603 7.20 -9.35 -12.02
CA ARG A 603 6.64 -8.52 -10.93
C ARG A 603 5.23 -8.00 -11.21
N ARG A 604 4.83 -7.98 -12.48
CA ARG A 604 3.52 -7.49 -12.92
C ARG A 604 2.60 -8.66 -13.17
N GLU A 605 1.37 -8.56 -12.69
CA GLU A 605 0.39 -9.66 -12.80
C GLU A 605 0.02 -9.97 -14.24
N GLU A 606 -0.19 -8.93 -15.04
CA GLU A 606 -0.66 -9.02 -16.41
C GLU A 606 0.43 -9.52 -17.39
N GLU A 607 1.70 -9.43 -17.01
CA GLU A 607 2.84 -9.79 -17.86
C GLU A 607 3.23 -11.26 -17.67
N LEU A 608 3.76 -11.86 -18.73
CA LEU A 608 4.31 -13.22 -18.70
C LEU A 608 5.76 -13.22 -18.19
N PRO A 609 6.22 -14.29 -17.53
CA PRO A 609 5.60 -15.63 -17.39
C PRO A 609 4.65 -15.73 -16.18
N HIS A 610 3.78 -16.75 -16.20
CA HIS A 610 3.00 -17.15 -15.03
C HIS A 610 3.80 -18.03 -14.07
N LEU A 611 4.74 -18.81 -14.57
CA LEU A 611 5.66 -19.64 -13.80
C LEU A 611 7.11 -19.28 -14.12
N ILE A 612 7.88 -18.97 -13.08
CA ILE A 612 9.32 -18.80 -13.20
C ILE A 612 10.06 -19.99 -12.59
N ILE A 613 11.10 -20.47 -13.28
CA ILE A 613 11.89 -21.63 -12.85
C ILE A 613 13.29 -21.13 -12.51
N VAL A 614 13.78 -21.45 -11.32
CA VAL A 614 15.07 -20.96 -10.81
C VAL A 614 15.84 -22.04 -10.05
N THR A 615 17.13 -21.82 -9.84
CA THR A 615 17.94 -22.60 -8.88
C THR A 615 18.11 -21.84 -7.56
N ASP A 616 18.98 -20.81 -7.57
CA ASP A 616 19.31 -19.97 -6.41
C ASP A 616 18.96 -18.49 -6.66
N MET A 617 18.87 -18.11 -7.93
CA MET A 617 18.49 -16.76 -8.29
C MET A 617 17.06 -16.46 -7.82
N LEU A 618 16.82 -15.22 -7.45
CA LEU A 618 15.54 -14.68 -6.95
C LEU A 618 15.10 -15.20 -5.57
N LEU A 619 15.72 -16.20 -5.01
CA LEU A 619 15.39 -16.69 -3.67
C LEU A 619 15.75 -15.68 -2.58
N THR A 620 16.71 -14.81 -2.85
CA THR A 620 17.15 -13.78 -1.89
C THR A 620 17.19 -12.39 -2.55
N GLY A 621 16.68 -11.37 -1.86
CA GLY A 621 16.74 -9.98 -2.33
C GLY A 621 15.75 -9.59 -3.43
N TYR A 622 14.96 -10.52 -3.98
CA TYR A 622 13.99 -10.24 -5.03
C TYR A 622 12.60 -9.97 -4.44
N ASP A 623 12.10 -8.76 -4.62
CA ASP A 623 10.77 -8.37 -4.15
C ASP A 623 9.73 -8.59 -5.26
N VAL A 624 8.78 -9.49 -5.01
CA VAL A 624 7.77 -9.94 -5.96
C VAL A 624 6.46 -10.25 -5.26
N PRO A 625 5.64 -9.23 -4.94
CA PRO A 625 4.38 -9.39 -4.21
C PRO A 625 3.38 -10.35 -4.89
N VAL A 626 3.38 -10.40 -6.22
CA VAL A 626 2.49 -11.25 -7.02
C VAL A 626 2.81 -12.75 -6.91
N LEU A 627 3.94 -13.14 -6.31
CA LEU A 627 4.30 -14.55 -6.09
C LEU A 627 3.41 -15.15 -5.00
N GLU A 628 2.51 -16.05 -5.37
CA GLU A 628 1.61 -16.74 -4.45
C GLU A 628 2.17 -18.07 -3.98
N VAL A 629 2.74 -18.86 -4.90
CA VAL A 629 3.17 -20.22 -4.60
C VAL A 629 4.63 -20.47 -4.99
N MET A 630 5.34 -21.18 -4.14
CA MET A 630 6.68 -21.69 -4.42
C MET A 630 6.68 -23.22 -4.37
N TYR A 631 7.13 -23.84 -5.45
CA TYR A 631 7.30 -25.28 -5.58
C TYR A 631 8.75 -25.63 -5.32
N LEU A 632 9.02 -26.34 -4.22
CA LEU A 632 10.38 -26.67 -3.80
C LEU A 632 10.76 -28.08 -4.27
N ASP A 633 11.67 -28.16 -5.21
CA ASP A 633 12.37 -29.39 -5.61
C ASP A 633 13.89 -29.22 -5.51
N LYS A 634 14.33 -28.77 -4.34
CA LYS A 634 15.74 -28.57 -4.02
C LYS A 634 15.97 -28.75 -2.52
N ILE A 635 17.05 -29.46 -2.17
CA ILE A 635 17.51 -29.54 -0.78
C ILE A 635 18.10 -28.19 -0.40
N MET A 636 17.54 -27.54 0.61
CA MET A 636 17.96 -26.24 1.08
C MET A 636 18.33 -26.29 2.57
N THR A 637 19.31 -25.50 2.97
CA THR A 637 19.63 -25.30 4.38
C THR A 637 18.56 -24.45 5.05
N GLY A 638 18.43 -24.60 6.39
CA GLY A 638 17.39 -23.93 7.16
C GLY A 638 17.22 -22.45 6.89
N HIS A 639 18.33 -21.72 6.83
CA HIS A 639 18.36 -20.32 6.57
C HIS A 639 17.94 -19.95 5.13
N GLY A 640 18.49 -20.66 4.13
CA GLY A 640 18.11 -20.49 2.73
C GLY A 640 16.63 -20.80 2.50
N LEU A 641 16.10 -21.81 3.19
CA LEU A 641 14.69 -22.17 3.12
C LEU A 641 13.80 -21.04 3.66
N LEU A 642 14.10 -20.48 4.84
CA LEU A 642 13.33 -19.35 5.39
C LEU A 642 13.36 -18.12 4.48
N GLN A 643 14.49 -17.83 3.85
CA GLN A 643 14.59 -16.72 2.90
C GLN A 643 13.77 -16.95 1.64
N ALA A 644 13.78 -18.16 1.11
CA ALA A 644 12.97 -18.53 -0.04
C ALA A 644 11.48 -18.44 0.29
N MET A 645 11.06 -19.03 1.41
CA MET A 645 9.67 -19.00 1.90
C MET A 645 9.16 -17.56 2.04
N ALA A 646 9.98 -16.66 2.58
CA ALA A 646 9.62 -15.27 2.76
C ALA A 646 9.41 -14.48 1.44
N ARG A 647 9.61 -15.09 0.27
CA ARG A 647 9.23 -14.50 -1.02
C ARG A 647 7.72 -14.56 -1.26
N THR A 648 7.05 -15.61 -0.76
CA THR A 648 5.61 -15.81 -0.97
C THR A 648 4.74 -15.03 0.03
N ASN A 649 5.29 -14.56 1.14
CA ASN A 649 4.52 -13.93 2.20
C ASN A 649 4.24 -12.43 2.04
N ARG A 650 4.49 -11.86 0.85
CA ARG A 650 4.19 -10.45 0.56
C ARG A 650 2.71 -10.23 0.35
N PRO A 651 2.09 -9.21 0.96
CA PRO A 651 0.72 -8.83 0.67
C PRO A 651 0.57 -8.37 -0.79
N TYR A 652 -0.48 -8.83 -1.43
CA TYR A 652 -0.83 -8.41 -2.79
C TYR A 652 -2.33 -8.56 -3.01
N LYS A 653 -3.03 -7.51 -3.38
CA LYS A 653 -4.50 -7.52 -3.59
C LYS A 653 -5.24 -8.36 -2.54
N ASP A 654 -5.95 -9.40 -2.96
CA ASP A 654 -6.68 -10.34 -2.11
C ASP A 654 -5.91 -11.65 -1.79
N LYS A 655 -4.58 -11.66 -2.01
CA LYS A 655 -3.72 -12.78 -1.63
C LYS A 655 -3.72 -12.98 -0.11
N GLY A 656 -4.46 -14.00 0.36
CA GLY A 656 -4.61 -14.29 1.78
C GLY A 656 -3.42 -15.03 2.41
N PHE A 657 -2.68 -15.80 1.60
CA PHE A 657 -1.58 -16.67 2.04
C PHE A 657 -0.46 -16.74 1.00
N GLY A 658 0.78 -16.95 1.47
CA GLY A 658 1.86 -17.48 0.66
C GLY A 658 1.90 -18.99 0.79
N VAL A 659 2.13 -19.73 -0.28
CA VAL A 659 2.08 -21.20 -0.27
C VAL A 659 3.43 -21.80 -0.66
N ILE A 660 3.86 -22.80 0.09
CA ILE A 660 5.04 -23.61 -0.21
C ILE A 660 4.59 -25.05 -0.44
N VAL A 661 4.89 -25.59 -1.62
CA VAL A 661 4.65 -27.00 -1.97
C VAL A 661 6.00 -27.72 -1.99
N ASP A 662 6.24 -28.62 -1.07
CA ASP A 662 7.52 -29.32 -0.90
C ASP A 662 7.48 -30.70 -1.53
N TYR A 663 8.31 -30.91 -2.57
CA TYR A 663 8.52 -32.20 -3.26
C TYR A 663 9.68 -33.00 -2.70
N VAL A 664 10.45 -32.44 -1.76
CA VAL A 664 11.64 -33.06 -1.16
C VAL A 664 11.34 -33.59 0.23
N GLY A 665 10.49 -32.92 0.99
CA GLY A 665 10.19 -33.28 2.38
C GLY A 665 11.13 -32.62 3.40
N ILE A 666 11.73 -31.50 3.04
CA ILE A 666 12.82 -30.88 3.81
C ILE A 666 12.35 -30.17 5.09
N PHE A 667 11.12 -29.70 5.14
CA PHE A 667 10.64 -28.88 6.25
C PHE A 667 10.55 -29.62 7.57
N LYS A 668 10.15 -30.89 7.56
CA LYS A 668 10.09 -31.71 8.77
C LYS A 668 11.45 -31.82 9.42
N ILE A 669 12.47 -32.11 8.62
CA ILE A 669 13.86 -32.27 9.09
C ILE A 669 14.42 -30.92 9.52
N PHE A 670 14.08 -29.86 8.81
CA PHE A 670 14.44 -28.50 9.16
C PHE A 670 13.85 -28.07 10.51
N ARG A 671 12.57 -28.38 10.78
CA ARG A 671 11.93 -28.12 12.07
C ARG A 671 12.61 -28.87 13.20
N GLU A 672 12.82 -30.19 13.03
CA GLU A 672 13.55 -31.03 14.02
C GLU A 672 14.99 -30.52 14.26
N THR A 673 15.63 -29.98 13.24
CA THR A 673 16.99 -29.42 13.31
C THR A 673 17.00 -28.09 14.05
N LEU A 674 16.03 -27.20 13.79
CA LEU A 674 15.89 -25.94 14.52
C LEU A 674 15.61 -26.16 15.99
N GLU A 675 14.71 -27.07 16.34
CA GLU A 675 14.38 -27.43 17.72
C GLU A 675 15.60 -27.96 18.49
N ARG A 676 16.50 -28.73 17.83
CA ARG A 676 17.71 -29.31 18.45
C ARG A 676 18.87 -28.32 18.61
N TYR A 677 19.04 -27.39 17.65
CA TYR A 677 20.24 -26.55 17.59
C TYR A 677 20.03 -25.12 18.09
N TYR A 678 18.80 -24.72 18.16
CA TYR A 678 18.45 -23.35 18.50
C TYR A 678 17.57 -23.36 19.71
N SER A 679 17.85 -23.41 20.86
CA SER A 679 17.00 -23.14 22.05
C SER A 679 16.19 -21.82 21.95
N ILE A 680 15.69 -21.54 20.75
CA ILE A 680 14.68 -20.56 20.48
C ILE A 680 13.41 -21.14 21.06
N GLU A 681 12.67 -20.36 21.81
CA GLU A 681 11.38 -20.77 22.34
C GLU A 681 10.56 -21.40 21.20
N GLU A 682 10.09 -22.61 21.46
CA GLU A 682 9.41 -23.53 20.51
C GLU A 682 8.33 -22.84 19.68
N THR A 683 7.77 -21.75 20.18
CA THR A 683 6.75 -20.90 19.60
C THR A 683 7.22 -20.16 18.33
N ASP A 684 8.44 -19.65 18.27
CA ASP A 684 8.89 -18.77 17.18
C ASP A 684 9.09 -19.48 15.83
N VAL A 685 9.37 -20.79 15.88
CA VAL A 685 9.59 -21.62 14.67
C VAL A 685 8.30 -22.30 14.23
N GLN A 686 7.46 -22.72 15.18
CA GLN A 686 6.16 -23.34 14.87
C GLN A 686 5.23 -22.38 14.17
N ASN A 687 5.39 -21.08 14.43
CA ASN A 687 4.55 -20.04 13.91
C ASN A 687 5.04 -19.45 12.55
N ALA A 688 6.19 -19.92 12.04
CA ALA A 688 6.70 -19.46 10.74
C ALA A 688 5.85 -19.94 9.56
N ALA A 689 5.15 -21.08 9.70
CA ALA A 689 4.26 -21.59 8.67
C ALA A 689 3.05 -22.32 9.27
N ILE A 690 1.88 -22.08 8.70
CA ILE A 690 0.62 -22.71 9.11
C ILE A 690 0.53 -24.11 8.50
N SER A 691 0.26 -25.14 9.33
CA SER A 691 -0.01 -26.48 8.83
C SER A 691 -1.40 -26.60 8.18
N VAL A 692 -1.56 -27.62 7.34
CA VAL A 692 -2.85 -27.86 6.65
C VAL A 692 -3.96 -28.15 7.65
N GLU A 693 -3.66 -28.79 8.77
CA GLU A 693 -4.61 -29.08 9.85
C GLU A 693 -5.15 -27.80 10.47
N ILE A 694 -4.28 -26.83 10.77
CA ILE A 694 -4.67 -25.52 11.27
C ILE A 694 -5.55 -24.77 10.25
N LEU A 695 -5.25 -24.87 8.95
CA LEU A 695 -6.09 -24.28 7.91
C LEU A 695 -7.49 -24.89 7.86
N VAL A 696 -7.61 -26.20 8.08
CA VAL A 696 -8.90 -26.89 8.15
C VAL A 696 -9.72 -26.36 9.33
N ASP A 697 -9.08 -26.22 10.50
CA ASP A 697 -9.71 -25.63 11.69
C ASP A 697 -10.13 -24.17 11.45
N MET A 698 -9.25 -23.40 10.82
CA MET A 698 -9.56 -22.02 10.45
C MET A 698 -10.75 -21.94 9.47
N LEU A 699 -10.82 -22.84 8.46
CA LEU A 699 -11.95 -22.90 7.55
C LEU A 699 -13.24 -23.14 8.33
N THR A 700 -13.27 -24.15 9.20
CA THR A 700 -14.43 -24.52 10.01
C THR A 700 -14.90 -23.35 10.87
N LYS A 701 -13.98 -22.72 11.62
CA LYS A 701 -14.30 -21.57 12.47
C LYS A 701 -14.83 -20.37 11.67
N LYS A 702 -14.23 -20.10 10.51
CA LYS A 702 -14.70 -19.00 9.65
C LYS A 702 -16.05 -19.26 9.00
N MET A 703 -16.34 -20.51 8.64
CA MET A 703 -17.67 -20.91 8.19
C MET A 703 -18.71 -20.72 9.29
N GLU A 704 -18.44 -21.11 10.52
CA GLU A 704 -19.29 -20.93 11.69
C GLU A 704 -19.53 -19.44 12.00
N GLU A 705 -18.47 -18.63 11.95
CA GLU A 705 -18.55 -17.18 12.12
C GLU A 705 -19.45 -16.54 11.06
N MET A 706 -19.31 -16.96 9.80
CA MET A 706 -20.17 -16.46 8.71
C MET A 706 -21.62 -16.88 8.88
N CYS A 707 -21.90 -18.12 9.32
CA CYS A 707 -23.24 -18.56 9.65
C CYS A 707 -23.88 -17.77 10.80
N SER A 708 -23.09 -17.37 11.78
CA SER A 708 -23.56 -16.49 12.87
C SER A 708 -23.87 -15.07 12.37
N LYS A 709 -23.07 -14.52 11.46
CA LYS A 709 -23.26 -13.16 10.91
C LYS A 709 -24.38 -13.12 9.86
N ILE A 710 -24.46 -14.13 9.01
CA ILE A 710 -25.46 -14.30 7.94
C ILE A 710 -26.10 -15.68 8.08
N PRO A 711 -27.08 -15.85 8.99
CA PRO A 711 -27.71 -17.14 9.25
C PRO A 711 -28.31 -17.80 8.01
N GLN A 712 -28.90 -17.02 7.13
CA GLN A 712 -29.53 -17.46 5.89
C GLN A 712 -28.54 -18.16 4.94
N LEU A 713 -27.25 -17.84 5.01
CA LEU A 713 -26.23 -18.55 4.24
C LEU A 713 -26.17 -20.04 4.60
N CYS A 714 -26.36 -20.39 5.87
CA CYS A 714 -26.36 -21.77 6.34
C CYS A 714 -27.76 -22.43 6.26
N GLU A 715 -28.80 -21.70 6.58
CA GLU A 715 -30.18 -22.20 6.51
C GLU A 715 -30.62 -22.60 5.08
N ARG A 716 -30.15 -21.84 4.07
CA ARG A 716 -30.48 -22.05 2.67
C ARG A 716 -29.28 -22.52 1.82
N MET A 717 -28.25 -23.06 2.44
CA MET A 717 -26.98 -23.41 1.81
C MET A 717 -27.09 -24.25 0.54
N ASP A 718 -27.95 -25.30 0.53
CA ASP A 718 -28.10 -26.18 -0.62
C ASP A 718 -28.79 -25.48 -1.81
N ALA A 719 -29.78 -24.63 -1.55
CA ALA A 719 -30.45 -23.82 -2.57
C ALA A 719 -29.49 -22.78 -3.16
N LEU A 720 -28.72 -22.09 -2.31
CA LEU A 720 -27.71 -21.13 -2.75
C LEU A 720 -26.58 -21.80 -3.52
N ALA A 721 -26.11 -22.97 -3.08
CA ALA A 721 -25.04 -23.73 -3.72
C ALA A 721 -25.47 -24.30 -5.09
N SER A 722 -26.76 -24.60 -5.26
CA SER A 722 -27.37 -24.99 -6.56
C SER A 722 -27.72 -23.78 -7.43
N THR A 723 -27.46 -22.58 -6.94
CA THR A 723 -27.75 -21.31 -7.64
C THR A 723 -29.23 -21.10 -7.97
N GLU A 724 -30.10 -21.49 -7.05
CA GLU A 724 -31.53 -21.17 -7.16
C GLU A 724 -31.71 -19.64 -7.09
N ARG A 725 -32.31 -19.09 -8.15
CA ARG A 725 -32.36 -17.63 -8.32
C ARG A 725 -33.12 -16.94 -7.20
N ASP A 726 -34.30 -17.47 -6.85
CA ASP A 726 -35.14 -16.84 -5.84
C ASP A 726 -34.46 -16.85 -4.48
N ALA A 727 -33.84 -17.96 -4.08
CA ALA A 727 -33.08 -18.06 -2.85
C ALA A 727 -31.86 -17.08 -2.80
N LEU A 728 -31.15 -16.92 -3.91
CA LEU A 728 -30.03 -15.99 -4.00
C LEU A 728 -30.47 -14.53 -3.84
N TYR A 729 -31.59 -14.15 -4.51
CA TYR A 729 -32.08 -12.78 -4.41
C TYR A 729 -32.69 -12.48 -3.03
N GLU A 730 -33.45 -13.44 -2.46
CA GLU A 730 -34.01 -13.29 -1.12
C GLU A 730 -32.92 -13.10 -0.05
N VAL A 731 -31.89 -13.97 -0.05
CA VAL A 731 -30.78 -13.86 0.92
C VAL A 731 -30.01 -12.58 0.70
N LEU A 732 -29.76 -12.18 -0.54
CA LEU A 732 -29.06 -10.94 -0.81
C LEU A 732 -29.89 -9.70 -0.42
N TYR A 733 -31.22 -9.77 -0.61
CA TYR A 733 -32.14 -8.74 -0.12
C TYR A 733 -32.05 -8.59 1.41
N GLU A 734 -32.04 -9.71 2.15
CA GLU A 734 -31.89 -9.68 3.60
C GLU A 734 -30.53 -9.14 4.05
N ILE A 735 -29.46 -9.51 3.35
CA ILE A 735 -28.12 -8.97 3.58
C ILE A 735 -28.11 -7.44 3.43
N TYR A 736 -28.77 -6.91 2.37
CA TYR A 736 -28.85 -5.47 2.15
C TYR A 736 -29.74 -4.76 3.17
N ARG A 737 -30.90 -5.35 3.48
CA ARG A 737 -31.78 -4.83 4.53
C ARG A 737 -31.08 -4.71 5.88
N ASP A 738 -30.25 -5.71 6.21
CA ASP A 738 -29.56 -5.78 7.50
C ASP A 738 -28.20 -5.05 7.48
N GLY A 739 -27.81 -4.41 6.36
CA GLY A 739 -26.57 -3.66 6.19
C GLY A 739 -25.29 -4.50 6.26
N LYS A 740 -25.37 -5.80 5.88
CA LYS A 740 -24.29 -6.80 6.04
C LYS A 740 -23.50 -7.06 4.75
N GLU A 741 -23.51 -6.14 3.80
CA GLU A 741 -22.80 -6.27 2.52
C GLU A 741 -21.30 -6.44 2.71
N ARG A 742 -20.75 -5.75 3.71
CA ARG A 742 -19.32 -5.82 4.04
C ARG A 742 -18.92 -7.14 4.68
N GLU A 743 -19.78 -7.70 5.53
CA GLU A 743 -19.61 -9.03 6.10
C GLU A 743 -19.55 -10.08 5.00
N LEU A 744 -20.40 -9.96 3.97
CA LEU A 744 -20.36 -10.83 2.79
C LEU A 744 -19.04 -10.67 2.03
N GLU A 745 -18.61 -9.45 1.72
CA GLU A 745 -17.35 -9.20 1.00
C GLU A 745 -16.13 -9.69 1.78
N ASN A 746 -16.02 -9.36 3.06
CA ASN A 746 -14.89 -9.76 3.91
C ASN A 746 -14.87 -11.26 4.17
N GLY A 747 -16.03 -11.85 4.47
CA GLY A 747 -16.16 -13.30 4.68
C GLY A 747 -15.76 -14.08 3.43
N TYR A 748 -16.18 -13.62 2.26
CA TYR A 748 -15.74 -14.23 1.00
C TYR A 748 -14.23 -14.16 0.82
N ARG A 749 -13.60 -12.99 1.05
CA ARG A 749 -12.15 -12.83 0.91
C ARG A 749 -11.38 -13.76 1.84
N GLU A 750 -11.74 -13.81 3.11
CA GLU A 750 -11.07 -14.64 4.11
C GLU A 750 -11.23 -16.15 3.78
N ILE A 751 -12.46 -16.60 3.56
CA ILE A 751 -12.74 -18.01 3.27
C ILE A 751 -12.17 -18.45 1.91
N SER A 752 -12.25 -17.60 0.89
CA SER A 752 -11.64 -17.85 -0.42
C SER A 752 -10.11 -17.96 -0.33
N GLY A 753 -9.47 -17.11 0.50
CA GLY A 753 -8.04 -17.21 0.80
C GLY A 753 -7.68 -18.57 1.40
N ILE A 754 -8.37 -19.00 2.47
CA ILE A 754 -8.15 -20.31 3.12
C ILE A 754 -8.45 -21.46 2.12
N TRP A 755 -9.53 -21.36 1.36
CA TRP A 755 -9.91 -22.34 0.36
C TRP A 755 -8.86 -22.56 -0.71
N ARG A 756 -8.25 -21.49 -1.22
CA ARG A 756 -7.13 -21.55 -2.16
C ARG A 756 -5.88 -22.15 -1.51
N ALA A 757 -5.56 -21.71 -0.30
CA ALA A 757 -4.39 -22.21 0.44
C ALA A 757 -4.44 -23.73 0.70
N LEU A 758 -5.63 -24.29 0.90
CA LEU A 758 -5.84 -25.75 1.04
C LEU A 758 -5.50 -26.54 -0.24
N GLY A 759 -5.32 -25.90 -1.39
CA GLY A 759 -4.98 -26.57 -2.64
C GLY A 759 -5.92 -27.73 -2.97
N GLY A 760 -5.39 -28.90 -3.26
CA GLY A 760 -6.15 -30.14 -3.54
C GLY A 760 -6.56 -30.94 -2.28
N ASN A 761 -6.75 -30.32 -1.10
CA ASN A 761 -7.10 -31.05 0.12
C ASN A 761 -8.50 -31.69 0.03
N PRO A 762 -8.66 -32.96 0.47
CA PRO A 762 -9.96 -33.67 0.47
C PRO A 762 -11.07 -32.97 1.22
N VAL A 763 -10.77 -32.21 2.27
CA VAL A 763 -11.75 -31.41 3.05
C VAL A 763 -12.58 -30.48 2.15
N LYS A 764 -12.03 -29.98 1.05
CA LYS A 764 -12.74 -29.17 0.06
C LYS A 764 -13.84 -29.97 -0.69
N ALA A 765 -13.69 -31.28 -0.81
CA ALA A 765 -14.64 -32.15 -1.47
C ALA A 765 -15.76 -32.62 -0.55
N GLU A 766 -15.66 -32.39 0.76
CA GLU A 766 -16.74 -32.66 1.69
C GLU A 766 -17.98 -31.85 1.32
N ARG A 767 -19.13 -32.51 1.26
CA ARG A 767 -20.39 -31.91 0.76
C ARG A 767 -20.73 -30.58 1.46
N ARG A 768 -20.62 -30.53 2.79
CA ARG A 768 -20.90 -29.32 3.58
C ARG A 768 -19.98 -28.17 3.18
N ASN A 769 -18.69 -28.41 3.18
CA ASN A 769 -17.68 -27.38 2.90
C ASN A 769 -17.79 -26.87 1.45
N LEU A 770 -17.99 -27.79 0.52
CA LEU A 770 -18.14 -27.45 -0.89
C LEU A 770 -19.41 -26.64 -1.15
N ASN A 771 -20.54 -27.03 -0.57
CA ASN A 771 -21.80 -26.32 -0.73
C ASN A 771 -21.75 -24.95 -0.06
N PHE A 772 -21.15 -24.83 1.13
CA PHE A 772 -20.96 -23.54 1.77
C PHE A 772 -20.13 -22.60 0.89
N TYR A 773 -18.99 -23.06 0.37
CA TYR A 773 -18.14 -22.24 -0.47
C TYR A 773 -18.85 -21.82 -1.78
N ARG A 774 -19.64 -22.72 -2.39
CA ARG A 774 -20.44 -22.42 -3.58
C ARG A 774 -21.53 -21.38 -3.28
N ALA A 775 -22.24 -21.53 -2.18
CA ALA A 775 -23.27 -20.59 -1.75
C ALA A 775 -22.68 -19.18 -1.52
N LEU A 776 -21.59 -19.10 -0.78
CA LEU A 776 -20.89 -17.84 -0.51
C LEU A 776 -20.37 -17.19 -1.79
N LEU A 777 -19.77 -17.97 -2.69
CA LEU A 777 -19.30 -17.51 -3.99
C LEU A 777 -20.44 -16.98 -4.85
N ALA A 778 -21.57 -17.70 -4.91
CA ALA A 778 -22.71 -17.28 -5.70
C ALA A 778 -23.31 -15.94 -5.23
N LEU A 779 -23.44 -15.76 -3.91
CA LEU A 779 -23.88 -14.51 -3.31
C LEU A 779 -22.90 -13.37 -3.58
N TYR A 780 -21.60 -13.61 -3.42
CA TYR A 780 -20.57 -12.62 -3.69
C TYR A 780 -20.56 -12.18 -5.16
N VAL A 781 -20.65 -13.12 -6.10
CA VAL A 781 -20.68 -12.80 -7.54
C VAL A 781 -21.93 -12.00 -7.88
N LEU A 782 -23.10 -12.38 -7.36
CA LEU A 782 -24.34 -11.65 -7.57
C LEU A 782 -24.24 -10.23 -6.99
N HIS A 783 -23.77 -10.10 -5.75
CA HIS A 783 -23.56 -8.82 -5.10
C HIS A 783 -22.66 -7.89 -5.93
N ARG A 784 -21.49 -8.38 -6.38
CA ARG A 784 -20.55 -7.59 -7.20
C ARG A 784 -21.18 -7.13 -8.51
N ARG A 785 -21.93 -8.01 -9.18
CA ARG A 785 -22.61 -7.68 -10.44
C ARG A 785 -23.70 -6.63 -10.28
N LEU A 786 -24.49 -6.73 -9.23
CA LEU A 786 -25.55 -5.77 -8.95
C LEU A 786 -25.03 -4.37 -8.62
N HIS A 787 -23.84 -4.28 -8.04
CA HIS A 787 -23.19 -3.00 -7.75
C HIS A 787 -22.29 -2.49 -8.88
N GLY A 788 -22.33 -3.08 -10.08
CA GLY A 788 -21.49 -2.69 -11.21
C GLY A 788 -19.98 -2.82 -10.98
N LYS A 789 -19.58 -3.46 -9.86
CA LYS A 789 -18.18 -3.72 -9.56
C LYS A 789 -17.70 -4.87 -10.47
N PRO A 790 -16.55 -4.74 -11.16
CA PRO A 790 -16.02 -5.84 -11.94
C PRO A 790 -15.79 -7.05 -11.03
N VAL A 791 -16.30 -8.21 -11.45
CA VAL A 791 -15.96 -9.47 -10.78
C VAL A 791 -14.53 -9.82 -11.18
N PRO A 792 -13.60 -10.01 -10.22
CA PRO A 792 -12.23 -10.34 -10.54
C PRO A 792 -12.14 -11.55 -11.47
N ALA A 793 -11.16 -11.54 -12.39
CA ALA A 793 -11.01 -12.61 -13.39
C ALA A 793 -10.86 -13.99 -12.72
N GLU A 794 -10.17 -14.05 -11.61
CA GLU A 794 -9.95 -15.26 -10.81
C GLU A 794 -11.24 -15.80 -10.20
N VAL A 795 -12.14 -14.92 -9.79
CA VAL A 795 -13.47 -15.29 -9.29
C VAL A 795 -14.32 -15.84 -10.43
N MET A 796 -14.24 -15.23 -11.62
CA MET A 796 -14.93 -15.71 -12.81
C MET A 796 -14.40 -17.08 -13.27
N GLU A 797 -13.09 -17.28 -13.23
CA GLU A 797 -12.48 -18.58 -13.50
C GLU A 797 -12.93 -19.66 -12.50
N THR A 798 -13.02 -19.28 -11.22
CA THR A 798 -13.55 -20.18 -10.17
C THR A 798 -15.03 -20.51 -10.44
N VAL A 799 -15.83 -19.53 -10.85
CA VAL A 799 -17.23 -19.71 -11.26
C VAL A 799 -17.34 -20.67 -12.45
N GLU A 800 -16.45 -20.53 -13.43
CA GLU A 800 -16.41 -21.44 -14.60
C GLU A 800 -16.04 -22.87 -14.21
N LYS A 801 -15.11 -23.03 -13.27
CA LYS A 801 -14.69 -24.34 -12.74
C LYS A 801 -15.75 -25.02 -11.87
N ILE A 802 -16.59 -24.26 -11.16
CA ILE A 802 -17.64 -24.80 -10.29
C ILE A 802 -18.88 -25.23 -11.08
N GLY A 803 -19.08 -24.74 -12.31
CA GLY A 803 -20.08 -25.30 -13.22
C GLY A 803 -20.95 -24.33 -14.02
N GLU A 804 -21.57 -24.85 -15.07
CA GLU A 804 -22.40 -24.11 -16.04
C GLU A 804 -23.64 -23.44 -15.43
N LYS A 805 -24.09 -23.87 -14.26
CA LYS A 805 -25.34 -23.37 -13.64
C LYS A 805 -25.23 -21.91 -13.20
N ILE A 806 -24.05 -21.42 -12.82
CA ILE A 806 -23.85 -19.99 -12.50
C ILE A 806 -23.86 -19.15 -13.79
N ARG A 807 -23.54 -19.73 -14.95
CA ARG A 807 -23.70 -19.06 -16.26
C ARG A 807 -25.15 -18.74 -16.60
N THR A 808 -26.12 -19.50 -16.09
CA THR A 808 -27.55 -19.27 -16.31
C THR A 808 -28.17 -18.16 -15.44
N MET A 809 -27.35 -17.46 -14.60
CA MET A 809 -27.72 -16.13 -14.08
C MET A 809 -27.72 -15.07 -15.20
N SER A 810 -28.13 -15.48 -16.38
CA SER A 810 -27.96 -14.81 -17.67
C SER A 810 -28.92 -13.65 -17.96
N ALA A 811 -29.78 -13.29 -17.04
CA ALA A 811 -30.51 -12.02 -17.16
C ALA A 811 -29.61 -10.78 -16.96
N ILE A 812 -28.33 -10.97 -16.56
CA ILE A 812 -27.33 -9.94 -16.39
C ILE A 812 -26.23 -10.07 -17.48
N ARG A 813 -26.52 -10.69 -18.61
CA ARG A 813 -25.57 -10.87 -19.73
C ARG A 813 -25.06 -9.55 -20.30
N ASP A 814 -25.82 -8.48 -20.20
CA ASP A 814 -25.49 -7.18 -20.78
C ASP A 814 -24.56 -6.33 -19.92
N LEU A 815 -24.31 -6.73 -18.66
CA LEU A 815 -23.30 -6.12 -17.78
C LEU A 815 -21.86 -6.62 -18.04
N ARG A 816 -21.61 -7.37 -19.10
CA ARG A 816 -20.34 -8.07 -19.38
C ARG A 816 -19.23 -7.22 -19.97
N ARG A 817 -19.50 -6.00 -20.38
CA ARG A 817 -18.47 -5.12 -20.92
C ARG A 817 -18.10 -4.10 -19.86
N GLY A 818 -16.83 -4.02 -19.48
CA GLY A 818 -16.26 -3.00 -18.59
C GLY A 818 -16.33 -1.58 -19.20
N GLN A 819 -17.46 -1.29 -19.83
CA GLN A 819 -17.91 0.03 -20.21
C GLN A 819 -18.79 0.53 -19.07
N GLU A 820 -18.75 1.82 -18.80
CA GLU A 820 -19.75 2.51 -17.98
C GLU A 820 -21.10 1.88 -18.18
N ILE A 821 -21.77 1.52 -17.09
CA ILE A 821 -23.14 1.01 -17.19
C ILE A 821 -23.94 2.16 -17.76
N VAL A 822 -24.13 2.15 -19.05
CA VAL A 822 -25.15 2.99 -19.66
C VAL A 822 -26.46 2.40 -19.19
N ILE A 823 -27.00 2.98 -18.12
CA ILE A 823 -28.38 2.78 -17.72
C ILE A 823 -29.18 3.45 -18.81
N ASP A 824 -29.41 2.72 -19.91
CA ASP A 824 -30.16 3.24 -21.03
C ASP A 824 -31.69 3.18 -20.75
N GLU A 825 -32.43 3.83 -21.61
CA GLU A 825 -33.88 3.94 -21.48
C GLU A 825 -34.57 2.57 -21.50
N LEU A 826 -34.15 1.70 -22.42
CA LEU A 826 -34.68 0.34 -22.57
C LEU A 826 -34.45 -0.52 -21.34
N PHE A 827 -33.29 -0.40 -20.70
CA PHE A 827 -32.98 -1.10 -19.47
C PHE A 827 -33.83 -0.63 -18.30
N LEU A 828 -34.04 0.67 -18.16
CA LEU A 828 -34.89 1.25 -17.12
C LEU A 828 -36.37 0.87 -17.32
N GLU A 829 -36.86 0.90 -18.56
CA GLU A 829 -38.21 0.50 -18.91
C GLU A 829 -38.46 -1.00 -18.64
N ASP A 830 -37.52 -1.87 -19.00
CA ASP A 830 -37.57 -3.31 -18.68
C ASP A 830 -37.58 -3.54 -17.17
N LEU A 831 -36.74 -2.82 -16.41
CA LEU A 831 -36.70 -2.95 -14.97
C LEU A 831 -37.99 -2.51 -14.29
N ILE A 832 -38.62 -1.43 -14.76
CA ILE A 832 -39.93 -0.93 -14.28
C ILE A 832 -41.06 -1.92 -14.61
N ALA A 833 -40.98 -2.62 -15.75
CA ALA A 833 -41.98 -3.55 -16.20
C ALA A 833 -41.98 -4.92 -15.49
N ARG A 834 -40.94 -5.27 -14.74
CA ARG A 834 -40.75 -6.62 -14.17
C ARG A 834 -41.66 -7.02 -13.02
N GLY A 835 -42.48 -6.11 -12.48
CA GLY A 835 -43.47 -6.45 -11.45
C GLY A 835 -42.90 -6.53 -10.01
N LYS A 836 -43.83 -6.79 -9.05
CA LYS A 836 -43.54 -6.77 -7.60
C LYS A 836 -42.98 -8.12 -7.10
N ASN A 837 -41.68 -8.35 -7.18
CA ASN A 837 -41.06 -9.52 -6.55
C ASN A 837 -39.69 -9.11 -5.93
N VAL A 838 -39.16 -9.95 -5.05
CA VAL A 838 -37.90 -9.69 -4.36
C VAL A 838 -36.75 -9.39 -5.33
N LYS A 839 -36.74 -10.10 -6.46
CA LYS A 839 -35.74 -9.90 -7.50
C LYS A 839 -35.77 -8.48 -8.09
N SER A 840 -36.99 -8.02 -8.43
CA SER A 840 -37.18 -6.66 -8.98
C SER A 840 -36.76 -5.58 -8.00
N VAL A 841 -37.07 -5.74 -6.72
CA VAL A 841 -36.64 -4.80 -5.66
C VAL A 841 -35.13 -4.77 -5.53
N VAL A 842 -34.45 -5.92 -5.48
CA VAL A 842 -33.01 -6.00 -5.37
C VAL A 842 -32.32 -5.39 -6.61
N ASP A 843 -32.83 -5.69 -7.81
CA ASP A 843 -32.31 -5.12 -9.06
C ASP A 843 -32.50 -3.59 -9.08
N MET A 844 -33.67 -3.08 -8.67
CA MET A 844 -33.97 -1.65 -8.58
C MET A 844 -33.08 -0.95 -7.56
N THR A 845 -32.97 -1.49 -6.35
CA THR A 845 -32.08 -0.97 -5.30
C THR A 845 -30.65 -0.87 -5.79
N ALA A 846 -30.15 -1.91 -6.47
CA ALA A 846 -28.78 -1.92 -6.99
C ALA A 846 -28.58 -0.84 -8.07
N VAL A 847 -29.53 -0.70 -9.01
CA VAL A 847 -29.48 0.33 -10.06
C VAL A 847 -29.54 1.73 -9.47
N LEU A 848 -30.39 1.95 -8.49
CA LEU A 848 -30.52 3.24 -7.81
C LEU A 848 -29.25 3.58 -7.00
N ASN A 849 -28.64 2.61 -6.32
CA ASN A 849 -27.36 2.82 -5.64
C ASN A 849 -26.23 3.17 -6.61
N LEU A 850 -26.17 2.51 -7.77
CA LEU A 850 -25.21 2.85 -8.83
C LEU A 850 -25.47 4.26 -9.37
N PHE A 851 -26.73 4.61 -9.58
CA PHE A 851 -27.12 5.95 -10.02
C PHE A 851 -26.70 6.99 -8.98
N VAL A 852 -26.96 6.80 -7.70
CA VAL A 852 -26.51 7.67 -6.61
C VAL A 852 -24.99 7.84 -6.66
N ALA A 853 -24.25 6.74 -6.79
CA ALA A 853 -22.79 6.78 -6.86
C ALA A 853 -22.28 7.53 -8.11
N SER A 854 -22.97 7.43 -9.24
CA SER A 854 -22.62 8.14 -10.48
C SER A 854 -22.94 9.64 -10.45
N VAL A 855 -23.94 10.04 -9.67
CA VAL A 855 -24.33 11.44 -9.50
C VAL A 855 -23.43 12.13 -8.49
N LYS A 856 -23.17 11.48 -7.35
CA LYS A 856 -22.28 12.02 -6.31
C LYS A 856 -20.84 12.18 -6.84
N GLY A 857 -20.31 13.38 -6.71
CA GLY A 857 -18.99 13.72 -7.22
C GLY A 857 -18.95 14.19 -8.68
N ASN A 858 -20.11 14.28 -9.35
CA ASN A 858 -20.24 14.92 -10.65
C ASN A 858 -21.10 16.18 -10.54
N ALA A 859 -20.45 17.34 -10.52
CA ALA A 859 -21.12 18.64 -10.31
C ALA A 859 -22.30 18.90 -11.26
N VAL A 860 -22.25 18.40 -12.49
CA VAL A 860 -23.32 18.52 -13.47
C VAL A 860 -24.51 17.65 -13.11
N HIS A 861 -24.25 16.36 -12.79
CA HIS A 861 -25.28 15.40 -12.45
C HIS A 861 -25.96 15.73 -11.11
N GLU A 862 -25.21 16.25 -10.14
CA GLU A 862 -25.76 16.72 -8.86
C GLU A 862 -26.80 17.84 -9.03
N LYS A 863 -26.60 18.74 -9.99
CA LYS A 863 -27.57 19.79 -10.28
C LYS A 863 -28.82 19.31 -11.00
N ILE A 864 -28.70 18.23 -11.77
CA ILE A 864 -29.85 17.64 -12.50
C ILE A 864 -30.67 16.70 -11.60
N PHE A 865 -30.00 15.85 -10.82
CA PHE A 865 -30.58 14.72 -10.14
C PHE A 865 -30.48 14.77 -8.60
N GLY A 866 -29.93 15.84 -8.02
CA GLY A 866 -29.66 15.92 -6.56
C GLY A 866 -30.89 15.65 -5.69
N ASP A 867 -32.05 16.24 -6.02
CA ASP A 867 -33.30 16.03 -5.27
C ASP A 867 -33.78 14.54 -5.37
N ILE A 868 -33.52 13.87 -6.50
CA ILE A 868 -33.85 12.46 -6.70
C ILE A 868 -32.90 11.58 -5.87
N VAL A 869 -31.62 11.93 -5.84
CA VAL A 869 -30.60 11.21 -5.03
C VAL A 869 -30.93 11.27 -3.54
N GLU A 870 -31.27 12.44 -3.02
CA GLU A 870 -31.65 12.62 -1.61
C GLU A 870 -32.88 11.78 -1.27
N TYR A 871 -33.87 11.75 -2.16
CA TYR A 871 -35.06 10.93 -1.93
C TYR A 871 -34.76 9.43 -1.97
N ILE A 872 -33.89 8.95 -2.88
CA ILE A 872 -33.46 7.56 -2.96
C ILE A 872 -32.76 7.15 -1.65
N GLU A 873 -31.82 7.96 -1.17
CA GLU A 873 -31.10 7.68 0.06
C GLU A 873 -32.02 7.59 1.27
N ASN A 874 -32.98 8.50 1.37
CA ASN A 874 -34.00 8.48 2.42
C ASN A 874 -34.91 7.24 2.36
N ALA A 875 -35.31 6.81 1.15
CA ALA A 875 -36.12 5.59 0.96
C ALA A 875 -35.36 4.33 1.37
N ILE A 876 -34.12 4.19 0.91
CA ILE A 876 -33.25 3.08 1.26
C ILE A 876 -32.92 3.08 2.78
N HIS A 877 -32.71 4.23 3.36
CA HIS A 877 -32.45 4.37 4.80
C HIS A 877 -33.65 3.90 5.63
N ARG A 878 -34.90 4.37 5.30
CA ARG A 878 -36.13 3.92 5.99
C ARG A 878 -36.31 2.42 5.89
N TRP A 879 -36.03 1.85 4.76
CA TRP A 879 -36.10 0.42 4.58
C TRP A 879 -35.06 -0.34 5.42
N LYS A 880 -33.81 0.10 5.43
CA LYS A 880 -32.75 -0.46 6.30
C LYS A 880 -33.10 -0.39 7.79
N GLU A 881 -33.79 0.66 8.21
CA GLU A 881 -34.28 0.80 9.58
C GLU A 881 -35.58 0.04 9.85
N ARG A 882 -36.05 -0.80 8.93
CA ARG A 882 -37.32 -1.55 8.98
C ARG A 882 -38.56 -0.66 9.19
N LYS A 883 -38.51 0.59 8.76
CA LYS A 883 -39.61 1.57 8.80
C LYS A 883 -40.49 1.56 7.55
N SER A 884 -40.18 0.72 6.55
CA SER A 884 -40.95 0.51 5.34
C SER A 884 -41.01 -0.95 4.97
N THR A 885 -42.08 -1.35 4.30
CA THR A 885 -42.29 -2.70 3.75
C THR A 885 -41.58 -2.86 2.41
N MET A 886 -41.43 -4.09 1.93
CA MET A 886 -40.89 -4.39 0.61
C MET A 886 -41.76 -3.80 -0.52
N GLU A 887 -43.09 -3.79 -0.34
CA GLU A 887 -43.99 -3.19 -1.31
C GLU A 887 -43.88 -1.67 -1.40
N GLU A 888 -43.71 -1.01 -0.26
CA GLU A 888 -43.51 0.43 -0.20
C GLU A 888 -42.20 0.80 -0.85
N LEU A 889 -41.09 0.07 -0.55
CA LEU A 889 -39.80 0.29 -1.18
C LEU A 889 -39.90 0.09 -2.71
N TYR A 890 -40.54 -0.98 -3.18
CA TYR A 890 -40.75 -1.21 -4.61
C TYR A 890 -41.46 -0.04 -5.30
N LEU A 891 -42.51 0.50 -4.68
CA LEU A 891 -43.26 1.61 -5.25
C LEU A 891 -42.43 2.91 -5.27
N GLU A 892 -41.64 3.14 -4.22
CA GLU A 892 -40.75 4.30 -4.14
C GLU A 892 -39.64 4.18 -5.18
N GLU A 893 -38.96 3.05 -5.26
CA GLU A 893 -37.90 2.80 -6.22
C GLU A 893 -38.39 2.90 -7.67
N LYS A 894 -39.55 2.34 -7.97
CA LYS A 894 -40.19 2.47 -9.28
C LYS A 894 -40.44 3.91 -9.66
N ARG A 895 -41.00 4.72 -8.74
CA ARG A 895 -41.19 6.17 -8.96
C ARG A 895 -39.91 6.91 -9.22
N MET A 896 -38.81 6.52 -8.55
CA MET A 896 -37.53 7.17 -8.76
C MET A 896 -36.93 6.84 -10.12
N LEU A 897 -37.01 5.59 -10.54
CA LEU A 897 -36.60 5.18 -11.88
C LEU A 897 -37.40 5.91 -12.98
N GLU A 898 -38.71 6.05 -12.80
CA GLU A 898 -39.59 6.80 -13.71
C GLU A 898 -39.16 8.28 -13.79
N LYS A 899 -38.84 8.92 -12.64
CA LYS A 899 -38.35 10.31 -12.62
C LYS A 899 -36.99 10.46 -13.29
N ILE A 900 -36.06 9.54 -13.07
CA ILE A 900 -34.75 9.54 -13.73
C ILE A 900 -34.94 9.46 -15.26
N LEU A 901 -35.84 8.58 -15.70
CA LEU A 901 -36.16 8.41 -17.09
C LEU A 901 -36.79 9.67 -17.73
N GLU A 902 -37.73 10.31 -17.02
CA GLU A 902 -38.34 11.57 -17.46
C GLU A 902 -37.29 12.69 -17.61
N GLU A 903 -36.38 12.85 -16.65
CA GLU A 903 -35.33 13.88 -16.76
C GLU A 903 -34.38 13.61 -17.93
N ARG A 904 -34.05 12.36 -18.20
CA ARG A 904 -33.24 12.00 -19.37
C ARG A 904 -33.98 12.29 -20.68
N LYS A 905 -35.24 11.92 -20.81
CA LYS A 905 -36.09 12.24 -21.97
C LYS A 905 -36.18 13.75 -22.23
N ARG A 906 -36.22 14.56 -21.18
CA ARG A 906 -36.21 16.05 -21.30
C ARG A 906 -34.89 16.55 -21.89
N ILE A 907 -33.73 16.02 -21.40
CA ILE A 907 -32.41 16.39 -21.93
C ILE A 907 -32.35 16.08 -23.43
N GLU A 908 -32.77 14.89 -23.83
CA GLU A 908 -32.77 14.47 -25.24
C GLU A 908 -33.75 15.25 -26.11
N ALA A 909 -34.98 15.50 -25.62
CA ALA A 909 -36.00 16.24 -26.35
C ALA A 909 -35.57 17.68 -26.66
N PHE A 910 -34.82 18.31 -25.76
CA PHE A 910 -34.29 19.66 -25.98
C PHE A 910 -32.94 19.68 -26.73
N ARG A 911 -32.36 18.50 -27.05
CA ARG A 911 -31.07 18.35 -27.70
C ARG A 911 -29.92 19.10 -26.98
N LEU A 912 -29.98 19.12 -25.66
CA LEU A 912 -29.01 19.77 -24.78
C LEU A 912 -27.93 18.81 -24.32
N SER A 913 -26.72 19.32 -24.07
CA SER A 913 -25.75 18.59 -23.29
C SER A 913 -26.16 18.54 -21.79
N PRO A 914 -25.75 17.56 -21.02
CA PRO A 914 -26.02 17.53 -19.58
C PRO A 914 -25.62 18.82 -18.85
N ALA A 915 -24.49 19.41 -19.21
CA ALA A 915 -24.01 20.65 -18.60
C ALA A 915 -24.91 21.85 -18.95
N GLU A 916 -25.37 21.96 -20.20
CA GLU A 916 -26.35 23.01 -20.61
C GLU A 916 -27.66 22.86 -19.84
N TYR A 917 -28.17 21.63 -19.68
CA TYR A 917 -29.39 21.36 -18.95
C TYR A 917 -29.22 21.63 -17.43
N ALA A 918 -28.05 21.29 -16.84
CA ALA A 918 -27.75 21.63 -15.45
C ALA A 918 -27.78 23.13 -15.18
N ILE A 919 -27.22 23.94 -16.10
CA ILE A 919 -27.28 25.39 -15.99
C ILE A 919 -28.73 25.89 -16.03
N ILE A 920 -29.56 25.35 -16.93
CA ILE A 920 -30.99 25.70 -17.02
C ILE A 920 -31.69 25.35 -15.69
N LYS A 921 -31.43 24.17 -15.11
CA LYS A 921 -32.02 23.76 -13.83
C LYS A 921 -31.60 24.68 -12.67
N VAL A 922 -30.34 25.10 -12.63
CA VAL A 922 -29.87 26.09 -11.63
C VAL A 922 -30.62 27.40 -11.75
N VAL A 923 -30.81 27.91 -12.96
CA VAL A 923 -31.54 29.13 -13.16
C VAL A 923 -33.03 28.97 -12.84
N GLN A 924 -33.64 27.87 -13.25
CA GLN A 924 -35.05 27.54 -12.92
C GLN A 924 -35.36 27.44 -11.44
N LYS A 925 -34.44 26.85 -10.66
CA LYS A 925 -34.59 26.68 -9.19
C LYS A 925 -34.71 28.06 -8.49
N GLU A 926 -34.01 29.04 -8.96
CA GLU A 926 -33.97 30.36 -8.34
C GLU A 926 -34.94 31.36 -8.98
N MET A 927 -35.30 31.12 -10.25
CA MET A 927 -36.16 32.03 -11.03
C MET A 927 -36.96 31.24 -12.06
N ASP A 928 -38.24 31.19 -11.88
CA ASP A 928 -39.16 30.50 -12.82
C ASP A 928 -40.02 31.53 -13.59
N TYR A 929 -39.35 32.35 -14.37
CA TYR A 929 -40.01 33.41 -15.16
C TYR A 929 -39.57 33.34 -16.63
N GLY A 930 -40.51 33.26 -17.57
CA GLY A 930 -40.25 33.41 -19.02
C GLY A 930 -39.44 32.24 -19.61
N ASP A 931 -38.81 32.51 -20.79
CA ASP A 931 -38.08 31.47 -21.54
C ASP A 931 -36.59 31.37 -21.11
N ILE A 932 -36.36 30.69 -20.00
CA ILE A 932 -35.03 30.45 -19.42
C ILE A 932 -34.12 29.73 -20.42
N LEU A 933 -34.66 28.80 -21.19
CA LEU A 933 -33.93 28.04 -22.19
C LEU A 933 -33.25 28.98 -23.20
N GLU A 934 -34.04 29.97 -23.75
CA GLU A 934 -33.51 30.92 -24.72
C GLU A 934 -32.40 31.81 -24.16
N VAL A 935 -32.57 32.26 -22.92
CA VAL A 935 -31.58 33.13 -22.26
C VAL A 935 -30.29 32.40 -21.95
N VAL A 936 -30.37 31.20 -21.41
CA VAL A 936 -29.18 30.38 -21.09
C VAL A 936 -28.45 29.98 -22.38
N MET A 937 -29.18 29.62 -23.44
CA MET A 937 -28.56 29.23 -24.71
C MET A 937 -27.87 30.42 -25.38
N LYS A 938 -28.51 31.64 -25.38
CA LYS A 938 -27.88 32.86 -25.88
C LYS A 938 -26.63 33.25 -25.08
N MET A 939 -26.65 33.06 -23.77
CA MET A 939 -25.49 33.30 -22.91
C MET A 939 -24.34 32.36 -23.29
N ILE A 940 -24.58 31.06 -23.41
CA ILE A 940 -23.57 30.06 -23.77
C ILE A 940 -23.01 30.32 -25.18
N GLU A 941 -23.89 30.69 -26.13
CA GLU A 941 -23.49 31.04 -27.49
C GLU A 941 -22.62 32.30 -27.53
N SER A 942 -22.92 33.31 -26.72
CA SER A 942 -22.09 34.51 -26.57
C SER A 942 -20.72 34.19 -26.04
N LEU A 943 -20.62 33.34 -24.97
CA LEU A 943 -19.35 32.89 -24.42
C LEU A 943 -18.50 32.13 -25.44
N ARG A 944 -19.14 31.31 -26.28
CA ARG A 944 -18.45 30.58 -27.37
C ARG A 944 -17.98 31.56 -28.49
N LYS A 945 -18.81 32.49 -28.92
CA LYS A 945 -18.47 33.49 -29.95
C LYS A 945 -17.31 34.41 -29.54
N GLU A 946 -17.24 34.77 -28.27
CA GLU A 946 -16.16 35.59 -27.74
C GLU A 946 -14.87 34.77 -27.43
N GLY A 947 -14.88 33.48 -27.71
CA GLY A 947 -13.73 32.62 -27.49
C GLY A 947 -13.37 32.45 -25.99
N LEU A 948 -14.35 32.56 -25.11
CA LEU A 948 -14.16 32.45 -23.66
C LEU A 948 -14.28 30.99 -23.15
N ILE A 949 -14.77 30.05 -23.97
CA ILE A 949 -14.88 28.62 -23.66
C ILE A 949 -14.01 27.84 -24.67
N PHE A 950 -12.89 27.29 -24.18
CA PHE A 950 -11.98 26.42 -24.92
C PHE A 950 -11.31 25.45 -23.95
N GLU A 951 -10.63 24.41 -24.42
CA GLU A 951 -10.00 23.41 -23.54
C GLU A 951 -9.02 24.07 -22.55
N GLY A 952 -9.27 23.90 -21.24
CA GLY A 952 -8.44 24.48 -20.17
C GLY A 952 -8.65 26.00 -19.90
N TRP A 953 -9.66 26.66 -20.47
CA TRP A 953 -9.94 28.09 -20.26
C TRP A 953 -10.08 28.48 -18.78
N HIS A 954 -10.68 27.60 -17.97
CA HIS A 954 -10.90 27.79 -16.53
C HIS A 954 -9.61 27.89 -15.69
N ARG A 955 -8.45 27.58 -16.29
CA ARG A 955 -7.13 27.74 -15.67
C ARG A 955 -6.50 29.12 -15.96
N LYS A 956 -7.15 29.98 -16.75
CA LYS A 956 -6.65 31.31 -17.14
C LYS A 956 -7.47 32.39 -16.45
N ALA A 957 -6.89 33.05 -15.44
CA ALA A 957 -7.59 34.01 -14.58
C ALA A 957 -8.31 35.12 -15.33
N ASP A 958 -7.69 35.68 -16.38
CA ASP A 958 -8.26 36.77 -17.19
C ASP A 958 -9.47 36.29 -18.02
N VAL A 959 -9.44 35.04 -18.50
CA VAL A 959 -10.57 34.47 -19.26
C VAL A 959 -11.72 34.15 -18.31
N VAL A 960 -11.41 33.58 -17.14
CA VAL A 960 -12.40 33.32 -16.09
C VAL A 960 -13.10 34.62 -15.67
N LYS A 961 -12.35 35.70 -15.48
CA LYS A 961 -12.93 37.02 -15.15
C LYS A 961 -13.88 37.53 -16.23
N LYS A 962 -13.48 37.46 -17.49
CA LYS A 962 -14.34 37.89 -18.63
C LYS A 962 -15.58 37.00 -18.77
N ALA A 963 -15.42 35.68 -18.64
CA ALA A 963 -16.56 34.76 -18.67
C ALA A 963 -17.55 35.05 -17.53
N ARG A 964 -17.08 35.33 -16.33
CA ARG A 964 -17.89 35.72 -15.17
C ARG A 964 -18.64 37.02 -15.43
N GLU A 965 -18.00 38.01 -16.01
CA GLU A 965 -18.64 39.31 -16.40
C GLU A 965 -19.76 39.09 -17.41
N GLN A 966 -19.58 38.26 -18.43
CA GLN A 966 -20.59 37.93 -19.43
C GLN A 966 -21.77 37.17 -18.83
N VAL A 967 -21.51 36.18 -17.99
CA VAL A 967 -22.57 35.44 -17.25
C VAL A 967 -23.37 36.40 -16.38
N ARG A 968 -22.68 37.27 -15.62
CA ARG A 968 -23.32 38.28 -14.78
C ARG A 968 -24.20 39.24 -15.59
N LYS A 969 -23.71 39.71 -16.75
CA LYS A 969 -24.45 40.57 -17.64
C LYS A 969 -25.72 39.90 -18.18
N ALA A 970 -25.62 38.65 -18.60
CA ALA A 970 -26.77 37.90 -19.11
C ALA A 970 -27.84 37.67 -18.02
N MET A 971 -27.42 37.23 -16.80
CA MET A 971 -28.34 37.00 -15.69
C MET A 971 -28.94 38.30 -15.16
N LEU A 972 -28.17 39.38 -15.09
CA LEU A 972 -28.68 40.69 -14.69
C LEU A 972 -29.74 41.19 -15.69
N HIS A 973 -29.45 41.07 -17.01
CA HIS A 973 -30.41 41.48 -18.05
C HIS A 973 -31.73 40.72 -17.93
N TYR A 974 -31.64 39.39 -17.71
CA TYR A 974 -32.81 38.55 -17.50
C TYR A 974 -33.62 38.95 -16.26
N MET A 975 -32.95 39.19 -15.11
CA MET A 975 -33.60 39.63 -13.87
C MET A 975 -34.30 40.99 -14.02
N VAL A 976 -33.64 41.94 -14.69
CA VAL A 976 -34.21 43.28 -14.93
C VAL A 976 -35.43 43.21 -15.87
N LEU A 977 -35.36 42.38 -16.91
CA LEU A 977 -36.46 42.21 -17.87
C LEU A 977 -37.73 41.67 -17.21
N HIS A 978 -37.57 40.80 -16.20
CA HIS A 978 -38.68 40.22 -15.45
C HIS A 978 -38.97 40.92 -14.12
N LYS A 979 -38.40 42.13 -13.89
CA LYS A 979 -38.57 42.90 -12.64
C LYS A 979 -38.25 42.15 -11.34
N ALA A 980 -37.35 41.20 -11.42
CA ALA A 980 -36.99 40.27 -10.33
C ALA A 980 -35.53 40.48 -9.84
N TYR A 981 -35.00 41.67 -9.95
CA TYR A 981 -33.62 41.98 -9.55
C TYR A 981 -33.41 41.82 -8.06
N ASP A 982 -32.47 40.92 -7.71
CA ASP A 982 -31.92 40.73 -6.39
C ASP A 982 -30.40 40.49 -6.51
N GLY A 983 -29.62 41.39 -5.91
CA GLY A 983 -28.15 41.36 -6.03
C GLY A 983 -27.52 40.10 -5.42
N ARG A 984 -28.08 39.58 -4.31
CA ARG A 984 -27.57 38.34 -3.66
C ARG A 984 -27.86 37.13 -4.52
N LYS A 985 -29.08 37.03 -5.04
CA LYS A 985 -29.46 35.96 -5.99
C LYS A 985 -28.63 35.98 -7.25
N LEU A 986 -28.34 37.17 -7.78
CA LEU A 986 -27.48 37.32 -8.96
C LEU A 986 -26.08 36.79 -8.72
N ASP A 987 -25.47 37.16 -7.58
CA ASP A 987 -24.12 36.70 -7.27
C ASP A 987 -24.08 35.16 -7.07
N MET A 988 -25.06 34.59 -6.37
CA MET A 988 -25.19 33.15 -6.19
C MET A 988 -25.38 32.41 -7.53
N LEU A 989 -26.25 32.90 -8.41
CA LEU A 989 -26.46 32.31 -9.73
C LEU A 989 -25.19 32.35 -10.58
N VAL A 990 -24.49 33.48 -10.59
CA VAL A 990 -23.22 33.60 -11.32
C VAL A 990 -22.20 32.56 -10.82
N GLU A 991 -22.04 32.41 -9.51
CA GLU A 991 -21.13 31.42 -8.94
C GLU A 991 -21.51 29.98 -9.30
N GLU A 992 -22.80 29.63 -9.20
CA GLU A 992 -23.27 28.30 -9.55
C GLU A 992 -23.11 27.99 -11.05
N ILE A 993 -23.41 28.95 -11.93
CA ILE A 993 -23.20 28.79 -13.36
C ILE A 993 -21.72 28.65 -13.69
N MET A 994 -20.84 29.45 -13.06
CA MET A 994 -19.40 29.41 -13.29
C MET A 994 -18.80 28.02 -12.91
N LYS A 995 -19.36 27.33 -11.91
CA LYS A 995 -18.96 25.95 -11.54
C LYS A 995 -19.30 24.93 -12.62
N LEU A 996 -20.33 25.16 -13.42
CA LEU A 996 -20.82 24.23 -14.44
C LEU A 996 -20.21 24.49 -15.83
N LEU A 997 -19.80 25.72 -16.12
CA LEU A 997 -19.23 26.10 -17.44
C LEU A 997 -18.02 25.26 -17.88
N PRO A 998 -17.10 24.80 -16.99
CA PRO A 998 -15.98 23.95 -17.39
C PRO A 998 -16.39 22.59 -17.99
N PHE A 999 -17.62 22.14 -17.76
CA PHE A 999 -18.15 20.87 -18.28
C PHE A 999 -18.90 21.03 -19.62
N LEU A 1000 -19.00 22.24 -20.15
CA LEU A 1000 -19.57 22.44 -21.49
C LEU A 1000 -18.65 21.84 -22.55
N GLU A 1001 -19.23 21.02 -23.42
CA GLU A 1001 -18.47 20.46 -24.55
C GLU A 1001 -17.95 21.58 -25.45
N VAL A 1002 -16.67 21.56 -25.74
CA VAL A 1002 -16.05 22.39 -26.76
C VAL A 1002 -16.44 21.80 -28.10
N ARG A 1003 -17.52 22.31 -28.71
CA ARG A 1003 -17.83 21.93 -30.10
C ARG A 1003 -16.64 22.37 -30.97
N ARG A 1004 -15.95 21.40 -31.57
CA ARG A 1004 -14.91 21.60 -32.56
C ARG A 1004 -15.47 22.21 -33.84
#